data_9334b5fdaf31447665a0e3d2c9a887e5
#
_entry.id   9334b5fdaf31447665a0e3d2c9a887e5
#
_cell.length_a   1.000
_cell.length_b   1.000
_cell.length_c   1.000
_cell.angle_alpha   90.00
_cell.angle_beta   90.00
_cell.angle_gamma   90.00
#
_symmetry.space_group_name_H-M   'P 1'
#
loop_
_entity.id
_entity.type
_entity.pdbx_description
1 polymer ?
#
loop_
_entity_poly.entity_id
_entity_poly.type
_entity_poly.pdbx_seq_one_letter_code
_entity_poly.pdbx_strand_id
1 'polypeptide(L)'
;MLLAGVALGAMWSAAAAAQETPAAPTAASSAQSDDGLGEIVVTANRRQENQLKVPVSVAVVDGDAFRSIQAGGDDILSISGRVPGVYAESTTGRIFPRFYIRGLGNIDFYLGASQPVSIIQDDIVLEHVVMKSNPVFDNAQIEVLRGPQGTLFGRNTPAGIIKFDSIKPSFDFNGRASASYGSYNTVTFDGGVGGPLIGDKVAFRLSALYQHRDDWVDNTFAGTSADGTITPKKKAMGGFNERDVRAQLLFQPTSNFSILTSAHVRAYDGTATLFRRAALVKGSNKIIDSVKRSQVAYDEGANNPQEYTTYGGSVNMAYDFGGVTLTSISGYESLFGYSRGETDGGAAANFPVGGVPNGFGESQGQVRDLDQFTEELRLASANNGDFKWQVGGLYFNSADTTDFYQRAFFLKTAAQNPNNWVRLRNLNTSWGLFGQVSYKVAPKLTFTLGGRLSNDTKTTRLLKTANTVANVSTYTGRRRVRLSDTQPSFDLSALYEASNDVSFYARVATGFRGPTIQGRSAVFNSDFTTANSEKILSGEVGFKTSLFNDTLRFNGSVFAWRMHDIQLNGNDSNGNGVLFNADKAIAYGAEFEADWRPVRNLTISAGLSLLHSEIRDKRVYAQVCALNGVMVCTVEDPVITKTVFGAPAYFAQINGEPLPNAPEYNVNLSARYDQPVGDGKVFLAGDFNIQGYTQYVLYRTKEFTSNGNFELGAKLGYAAPGDKWEIAVFARNLTDERNLKGVIENYMAAVFNEPRIVGVQLSGKFR
;
A
#
# COMPACT_ATOMS: atom_id res chain seq x y z
N MET A 1 -30.30 -10.78 -2.30
CA MET A 1 -31.45 -11.26 -3.08
C MET A 1 -32.15 -10.06 -3.70
N LEU A 2 -32.43 -10.09 -5.00
CA LEU A 2 -33.12 -9.15 -5.88
C LEU A 2 -32.27 -7.98 -6.39
N LEU A 3 -32.16 -7.65 -7.68
CA LEU A 3 -32.66 -8.22 -8.94
C LEU A 3 -31.82 -7.63 -10.07
N ALA A 4 -31.37 -8.45 -10.96
CA ALA A 4 -30.90 -8.04 -12.28
C ALA A 4 -32.11 -7.92 -13.21
N GLY A 5 -32.32 -6.76 -13.80
CA GLY A 5 -33.31 -6.54 -14.83
C GLY A 5 -32.63 -6.35 -16.17
N VAL A 6 -32.70 -7.37 -17.00
CA VAL A 6 -32.30 -7.33 -18.40
C VAL A 6 -33.44 -6.75 -19.24
N ALA A 7 -33.15 -5.76 -20.06
CA ALA A 7 -34.01 -5.37 -21.17
C ALA A 7 -33.30 -5.66 -22.48
N LEU A 8 -33.66 -6.74 -23.13
CA LEU A 8 -33.47 -7.00 -24.55
C LEU A 8 -34.64 -6.36 -25.33
N GLY A 9 -34.36 -5.67 -26.40
CA GLY A 9 -35.39 -5.22 -27.33
C GLY A 9 -34.86 -4.61 -28.61
N ALA A 10 -35.07 -5.36 -29.66
CA ALA A 10 -35.28 -4.98 -31.07
C ALA A 10 -34.07 -4.66 -31.98
N MET A 11 -33.81 -5.63 -32.83
CA MET A 11 -33.08 -5.52 -34.10
C MET A 11 -33.89 -4.67 -35.12
N TRP A 12 -33.18 -3.84 -35.83
CA TRP A 12 -33.57 -3.47 -37.22
C TRP A 12 -32.33 -3.43 -38.11
N SER A 13 -32.41 -4.22 -39.13
CA SER A 13 -31.42 -4.35 -40.22
C SER A 13 -31.52 -3.19 -41.20
N ALA A 14 -30.39 -2.56 -41.49
CA ALA A 14 -30.22 -1.77 -42.70
C ALA A 14 -28.86 -2.10 -43.33
N ALA A 15 -28.89 -2.55 -44.58
CA ALA A 15 -27.72 -2.80 -45.40
C ALA A 15 -27.05 -1.45 -45.76
N ALA A 16 -25.75 -1.37 -45.60
CA ALA A 16 -24.98 -0.22 -46.08
C ALA A 16 -23.69 -0.69 -46.78
N ALA A 17 -23.39 0.03 -47.82
CA ALA A 17 -22.33 -0.18 -48.78
C ALA A 17 -20.93 -0.08 -48.16
N ALA A 18 -20.02 -0.89 -48.70
CA ALA A 18 -18.61 -0.88 -48.37
C ALA A 18 -17.96 0.45 -48.77
N GLN A 19 -17.38 1.13 -47.79
CA GLN A 19 -16.34 2.13 -47.99
C GLN A 19 -15.10 1.67 -47.25
N GLU A 20 -13.97 1.73 -47.92
CA GLU A 20 -12.66 1.33 -47.41
C GLU A 20 -12.33 2.10 -46.12
N THR A 21 -12.08 1.34 -45.06
CA THR A 21 -11.74 1.84 -43.72
C THR A 21 -10.25 2.14 -43.65
N PRO A 22 -9.82 3.28 -43.10
CA PRO A 22 -8.45 3.43 -42.63
C PRO A 22 -8.23 2.47 -41.45
N ALA A 23 -7.14 1.72 -41.50
CA ALA A 23 -6.77 0.78 -40.47
C ALA A 23 -6.76 1.46 -39.09
N ALA A 24 -7.41 0.83 -38.12
CA ALA A 24 -7.29 1.16 -36.70
C ALA A 24 -5.80 1.22 -36.32
N PRO A 25 -5.39 2.15 -35.44
CA PRO A 25 -4.04 2.08 -34.89
C PRO A 25 -3.94 0.80 -34.09
N THR A 26 -3.41 -0.23 -34.69
CA THR A 26 -2.72 -1.32 -34.00
C THR A 26 -1.83 -0.64 -32.99
N ALA A 27 -1.91 -1.06 -31.72
CA ALA A 27 -0.86 -0.78 -30.76
C ALA A 27 0.44 -1.08 -31.49
N ALA A 28 1.18 -0.05 -31.85
CA ALA A 28 2.41 -0.17 -32.58
C ALA A 28 3.34 -0.98 -31.70
N SER A 29 3.43 -2.26 -31.99
CA SER A 29 4.66 -2.98 -31.77
C SER A 29 5.68 -2.22 -32.64
N SER A 30 6.24 -1.13 -32.06
CA SER A 30 7.45 -0.55 -32.60
C SER A 30 8.41 -1.72 -32.71
N ALA A 31 8.94 -1.96 -33.89
CA ALA A 31 10.06 -2.86 -34.09
C ALA A 31 11.14 -2.37 -33.12
N GLN A 32 11.21 -3.02 -31.96
CA GLN A 32 12.16 -2.76 -30.90
C GLN A 32 13.52 -2.98 -31.57
N SER A 33 14.35 -1.95 -31.62
CA SER A 33 15.76 -2.17 -31.89
C SER A 33 16.19 -3.22 -30.87
N ASP A 34 16.80 -4.33 -31.33
CA ASP A 34 17.13 -5.51 -30.52
C ASP A 34 17.97 -5.22 -29.27
N ASP A 35 18.40 -3.97 -29.11
CA ASP A 35 19.35 -3.49 -28.10
C ASP A 35 18.77 -2.48 -27.08
N GLY A 36 17.59 -1.89 -27.29
CA GLY A 36 17.04 -0.80 -26.43
C GLY A 36 16.15 -1.30 -25.27
N LEU A 37 15.94 -0.42 -24.27
CA LEU A 37 15.04 -0.66 -23.11
C LEU A 37 13.55 -0.51 -23.46
N GLY A 38 13.24 0.02 -24.65
CA GLY A 38 11.86 0.29 -25.08
C GLY A 38 11.21 1.49 -24.40
N GLU A 39 10.10 1.96 -24.97
CA GLU A 39 9.33 3.09 -24.42
C GLU A 39 8.54 2.67 -23.18
N ILE A 40 8.57 3.51 -22.13
CA ILE A 40 7.68 3.34 -20.95
C ILE A 40 6.46 4.27 -21.13
N VAL A 41 5.28 3.68 -21.17
CA VAL A 41 4.00 4.37 -21.18
C VAL A 41 3.44 4.42 -19.77
N VAL A 42 3.05 5.61 -19.31
CA VAL A 42 2.44 5.83 -18.00
C VAL A 42 1.06 6.46 -18.13
N THR A 43 0.26 6.35 -17.07
CA THR A 43 -1.10 6.89 -17.01
C THR A 43 -1.25 7.97 -15.92
N ALA A 44 -0.15 8.59 -15.53
CA ALA A 44 -0.06 9.58 -14.46
C ALA A 44 -1.02 10.78 -14.62
N ASN A 45 -1.31 11.18 -15.85
CA ASN A 45 -2.27 12.25 -16.19
C ASN A 45 -3.66 11.72 -16.58
N ARG A 46 -4.03 10.49 -16.16
CA ARG A 46 -5.25 9.81 -16.63
C ARG A 46 -5.31 9.63 -18.14
N ARG A 47 -4.15 9.65 -18.81
CA ARG A 47 -3.94 9.45 -20.24
C ARG A 47 -2.70 8.60 -20.45
N GLN A 48 -2.66 7.80 -21.50
CA GLN A 48 -1.44 7.10 -21.91
C GLN A 48 -0.45 8.10 -22.49
N GLU A 49 0.70 8.27 -21.88
CA GLU A 49 1.75 9.19 -22.27
C GLU A 49 3.13 8.54 -22.07
N ASN A 50 4.10 8.91 -22.91
CA ASN A 50 5.49 8.53 -22.69
C ASN A 50 5.99 9.12 -21.36
N GLN A 51 6.66 8.32 -20.53
CA GLN A 51 7.21 8.74 -19.24
C GLN A 51 8.09 10.01 -19.35
N LEU A 52 8.86 10.16 -20.43
CA LEU A 52 9.71 11.33 -20.67
C LEU A 52 8.92 12.65 -20.80
N LYS A 53 7.64 12.57 -21.16
CA LYS A 53 6.77 13.72 -21.44
C LYS A 53 5.80 14.06 -20.31
N VAL A 54 5.96 13.41 -19.14
CA VAL A 54 5.08 13.64 -18.00
C VAL A 54 5.83 14.41 -16.92
N PRO A 55 5.39 15.64 -16.53
CA PRO A 55 6.11 16.52 -15.61
C PRO A 55 5.86 16.16 -14.14
N VAL A 56 6.04 14.89 -13.78
CA VAL A 56 5.92 14.38 -12.40
C VAL A 56 6.90 13.25 -12.18
N SER A 57 7.40 13.11 -10.95
CA SER A 57 8.18 11.95 -10.54
C SER A 57 7.29 10.70 -10.55
N VAL A 58 7.54 9.80 -11.49
CA VAL A 58 6.82 8.53 -11.62
C VAL A 58 7.79 7.38 -11.84
N ALA A 59 7.72 6.37 -10.97
CA ALA A 59 8.41 5.10 -11.13
C ALA A 59 7.46 4.07 -11.73
N VAL A 60 8.00 3.19 -12.56
CA VAL A 60 7.25 2.09 -13.16
C VAL A 60 7.97 0.78 -12.84
N VAL A 61 7.25 -0.19 -12.28
CA VAL A 61 7.74 -1.54 -12.07
C VAL A 61 6.94 -2.45 -13.00
N ASP A 62 7.67 -3.14 -13.87
CA ASP A 62 7.10 -4.12 -14.79
C ASP A 62 6.47 -5.30 -14.03
N GLY A 63 5.33 -5.81 -14.52
CA GLY A 63 4.60 -6.89 -13.85
C GLY A 63 5.38 -8.21 -13.77
N ASP A 64 6.25 -8.52 -14.71
CA ASP A 64 7.09 -9.73 -14.68
C ASP A 64 8.24 -9.58 -13.67
N ALA A 65 8.82 -8.37 -13.57
CA ALA A 65 9.82 -8.04 -12.56
C ALA A 65 9.23 -8.19 -11.15
N PHE A 66 8.02 -7.63 -10.91
CA PHE A 66 7.36 -7.75 -9.62
C PHE A 66 7.00 -9.19 -9.25
N ARG A 67 6.50 -9.97 -10.22
CA ARG A 67 6.21 -11.40 -10.03
C ARG A 67 7.45 -12.21 -9.62
N SER A 68 8.61 -11.89 -10.17
CA SER A 68 9.87 -12.54 -9.80
C SER A 68 10.23 -12.34 -8.33
N ILE A 69 9.88 -11.17 -7.78
CA ILE A 69 10.08 -10.86 -6.37
C ILE A 69 9.12 -11.67 -5.49
N GLN A 70 7.88 -11.87 -5.93
CA GLN A 70 6.84 -12.60 -5.19
C GLN A 70 6.98 -14.12 -5.21
N ALA A 71 7.99 -14.67 -5.85
CA ALA A 71 8.20 -16.13 -5.96
C ALA A 71 8.25 -16.85 -4.58
N GLY A 72 8.64 -16.17 -3.52
CA GLY A 72 8.68 -16.69 -2.15
C GLY A 72 7.34 -16.61 -1.40
N GLY A 73 6.24 -16.20 -2.04
CA GLY A 73 4.95 -15.94 -1.38
C GLY A 73 4.87 -14.57 -0.74
N ASP A 74 5.69 -13.62 -1.19
CA ASP A 74 5.65 -12.23 -0.73
C ASP A 74 4.34 -11.56 -1.17
N ASP A 75 3.89 -10.57 -0.39
CA ASP A 75 2.70 -9.76 -0.66
C ASP A 75 3.05 -8.39 -1.25
N ILE A 76 2.07 -7.49 -1.26
CA ILE A 76 2.23 -6.11 -1.75
C ILE A 76 3.32 -5.32 -1.00
N LEU A 77 3.66 -5.69 0.25
CA LEU A 77 4.73 -5.05 1.01
C LEU A 77 6.11 -5.22 0.36
N SER A 78 6.26 -6.18 -0.54
CA SER A 78 7.50 -6.38 -1.31
C SER A 78 7.90 -5.19 -2.18
N ILE A 79 7.01 -4.22 -2.42
CA ILE A 79 7.35 -2.94 -3.07
C ILE A 79 8.23 -2.05 -2.19
N SER A 80 8.22 -2.30 -0.87
CA SER A 80 8.99 -1.50 0.11
C SER A 80 10.47 -1.52 -0.21
N GLY A 81 11.05 -0.32 -0.36
CA GLY A 81 12.46 -0.14 -0.66
C GLY A 81 12.91 -0.56 -2.05
N ARG A 82 12.04 -1.09 -2.91
CA ARG A 82 12.34 -1.42 -4.31
C ARG A 82 11.96 -0.31 -5.29
N VAL A 83 11.22 0.67 -4.81
CA VAL A 83 10.96 1.92 -5.50
C VAL A 83 11.52 3.04 -4.64
N PRO A 84 12.39 3.92 -5.15
CA PRO A 84 12.94 5.05 -4.40
C PRO A 84 11.84 5.90 -3.76
N GLY A 85 12.03 6.28 -2.49
CA GLY A 85 11.08 7.10 -1.75
C GLY A 85 9.83 6.36 -1.25
N VAL A 86 9.70 5.05 -1.50
CA VAL A 86 8.58 4.21 -1.03
C VAL A 86 9.03 3.31 0.10
N TYR A 87 8.30 3.38 1.20
CA TYR A 87 8.40 2.43 2.31
C TYR A 87 7.01 1.83 2.57
N ALA A 88 6.95 0.55 2.87
CA ALA A 88 5.72 -0.12 3.24
C ALA A 88 5.98 -1.08 4.40
N GLU A 89 5.05 -1.13 5.34
CA GLU A 89 5.12 -2.00 6.50
C GLU A 89 3.73 -2.48 6.90
N SER A 90 3.69 -3.50 7.73
CA SER A 90 2.49 -3.89 8.45
C SER A 90 2.86 -4.42 9.83
N THR A 91 2.34 -3.76 10.84
CA THR A 91 2.40 -4.22 12.24
C THR A 91 1.14 -4.98 12.66
N THR A 92 0.28 -5.36 11.71
CA THR A 92 -1.00 -6.02 12.01
C THR A 92 -1.23 -7.24 11.09
N GLY A 93 -0.16 -7.75 10.43
CA GLY A 93 -0.21 -8.86 9.48
C GLY A 93 -0.39 -8.41 8.04
N ARG A 94 -0.46 -9.34 7.11
CA ARG A 94 -0.48 -9.09 5.65
C ARG A 94 -1.65 -8.20 5.18
N ILE A 95 -2.75 -8.19 5.95
CA ILE A 95 -4.03 -7.57 5.55
C ILE A 95 -4.11 -6.06 5.85
N PHE A 96 -3.19 -5.51 6.64
CA PHE A 96 -3.24 -4.10 7.03
C PHE A 96 -1.97 -3.34 6.63
N PRO A 97 -1.63 -3.29 5.33
CA PRO A 97 -0.44 -2.57 4.88
C PRO A 97 -0.59 -1.06 5.07
N ARG A 98 0.52 -0.43 5.42
CA ARG A 98 0.68 1.02 5.46
C ARG A 98 1.79 1.42 4.53
N PHE A 99 1.49 2.41 3.71
CA PHE A 99 2.41 2.91 2.69
C PHE A 99 2.87 4.32 3.04
N TYR A 100 4.12 4.57 2.78
CA TYR A 100 4.79 5.84 3.00
C TYR A 100 5.49 6.25 1.71
N ILE A 101 5.28 7.49 1.26
CA ILE A 101 5.98 8.08 0.12
C ILE A 101 6.61 9.38 0.59
N ARG A 102 7.92 9.53 0.39
CA ARG A 102 8.68 10.71 0.84
C ARG A 102 8.48 11.02 2.33
N GLY A 103 8.45 9.96 3.15
CA GLY A 103 8.24 10.03 4.59
C GLY A 103 6.79 10.22 5.05
N LEU A 104 5.86 10.57 4.17
CA LEU A 104 4.45 10.71 4.53
C LEU A 104 3.73 9.38 4.49
N GLY A 105 3.18 8.97 5.61
CA GLY A 105 2.40 7.76 5.80
C GLY A 105 1.44 7.89 6.97
N ASN A 106 0.86 6.79 7.39
CA ASN A 106 -0.06 6.75 8.51
C ASN A 106 0.32 5.66 9.51
N ILE A 107 0.69 6.05 10.72
CA ILE A 107 1.00 5.13 11.82
C ILE A 107 -0.23 4.71 12.61
N ASP A 108 -1.42 5.25 12.29
CA ASP A 108 -2.65 4.85 12.97
C ASP A 108 -3.09 3.46 12.51
N PHE A 109 -3.28 2.56 13.45
CA PHE A 109 -3.77 1.19 13.22
C PHE A 109 -5.30 1.05 13.35
N TYR A 110 -6.01 2.17 13.44
CA TYR A 110 -7.47 2.16 13.37
C TYR A 110 -7.95 1.90 11.94
N LEU A 111 -8.84 0.91 11.76
CA LEU A 111 -9.31 0.47 10.43
C LEU A 111 -10.02 1.56 9.63
N GLY A 112 -10.68 2.50 10.31
CA GLY A 112 -11.38 3.64 9.69
C GLY A 112 -10.47 4.83 9.38
N ALA A 113 -9.17 4.77 9.65
CA ALA A 113 -8.25 5.87 9.39
C ALA A 113 -7.89 5.96 7.90
N SER A 114 -8.05 7.15 7.30
CA SER A 114 -7.55 7.40 5.95
C SER A 114 -6.04 7.46 5.92
N GLN A 115 -5.45 6.96 4.83
CA GLN A 115 -4.01 7.00 4.61
C GLN A 115 -3.65 8.09 3.60
N PRO A 116 -2.47 8.74 3.71
CA PRO A 116 -2.04 9.80 2.79
C PRO A 116 -1.50 9.26 1.45
N VAL A 117 -1.31 7.95 1.33
CA VAL A 117 -1.01 7.24 0.07
C VAL A 117 -2.27 6.54 -0.41
N SER A 118 -2.70 6.84 -1.62
CA SER A 118 -3.84 6.16 -2.25
C SER A 118 -3.38 4.93 -3.02
N ILE A 119 -4.11 3.85 -2.89
CA ILE A 119 -3.96 2.65 -3.72
C ILE A 119 -5.07 2.64 -4.75
N ILE A 120 -4.70 2.45 -6.01
CA ILE A 120 -5.63 2.42 -7.15
C ILE A 120 -5.41 1.12 -7.89
N GLN A 121 -6.47 0.35 -8.08
CA GLN A 121 -6.46 -0.86 -8.89
C GLN A 121 -7.41 -0.69 -10.08
N ASP A 122 -6.87 -0.78 -11.30
CA ASP A 122 -7.66 -0.64 -12.53
C ASP A 122 -8.60 0.59 -12.51
N ASP A 123 -8.05 1.75 -12.11
CA ASP A 123 -8.71 3.05 -11.93
C ASP A 123 -9.68 3.17 -10.73
N ILE A 124 -9.90 2.11 -9.96
CA ILE A 124 -10.72 2.13 -8.75
C ILE A 124 -9.86 2.42 -7.52
N VAL A 125 -10.23 3.45 -6.76
CA VAL A 125 -9.56 3.80 -5.50
C VAL A 125 -9.96 2.79 -4.42
N LEU A 126 -8.98 2.18 -3.76
CA LEU A 126 -9.18 1.29 -2.62
C LEU A 126 -8.91 2.08 -1.32
N GLU A 127 -9.98 2.48 -0.63
CA GLU A 127 -9.84 3.36 0.54
C GLU A 127 -9.54 2.61 1.83
N HIS A 128 -10.30 1.56 2.13
CA HIS A 128 -10.15 0.83 3.39
C HIS A 128 -8.82 0.07 3.42
N VAL A 129 -8.15 0.06 4.57
CA VAL A 129 -6.80 -0.52 4.72
C VAL A 129 -6.73 -1.99 4.31
N VAL A 130 -7.77 -2.78 4.56
CA VAL A 130 -7.85 -4.19 4.14
C VAL A 130 -7.85 -4.32 2.62
N MET A 131 -8.61 -3.47 1.92
CA MET A 131 -8.63 -3.48 0.44
C MET A 131 -7.27 -3.10 -0.15
N LYS A 132 -6.49 -2.27 0.53
CA LYS A 132 -5.13 -1.90 0.11
C LYS A 132 -4.15 -3.07 0.15
N SER A 133 -4.50 -4.18 0.77
CA SER A 133 -3.73 -5.42 0.77
C SER A 133 -4.09 -6.36 -0.37
N ASN A 134 -4.99 -5.97 -1.28
CA ASN A 134 -5.35 -6.82 -2.42
C ASN A 134 -4.08 -7.26 -3.15
N PRO A 135 -3.94 -8.56 -3.45
CA PRO A 135 -2.73 -9.08 -4.04
C PRO A 135 -2.55 -8.58 -5.47
N VAL A 136 -1.29 -8.47 -5.83
CA VAL A 136 -0.84 -8.00 -7.14
C VAL A 136 -0.54 -9.24 -7.98
N PHE A 137 -1.40 -9.58 -8.92
CA PHE A 137 -1.25 -10.74 -9.81
C PHE A 137 -1.76 -10.43 -11.20
N ASP A 138 -1.14 -11.10 -12.18
CA ASP A 138 -1.45 -10.89 -13.60
C ASP A 138 -1.52 -9.42 -13.99
N ASN A 139 -0.54 -8.64 -13.50
CA ASN A 139 -0.43 -7.21 -13.74
C ASN A 139 0.48 -6.91 -14.92
N ALA A 140 0.13 -5.85 -15.66
CA ALA A 140 0.96 -5.29 -16.71
C ALA A 140 2.08 -4.45 -16.09
N GLN A 141 1.73 -3.55 -15.17
CA GLN A 141 2.70 -2.66 -14.51
C GLN A 141 2.15 -2.12 -13.18
N ILE A 142 3.08 -1.60 -12.38
CA ILE A 142 2.80 -0.82 -11.18
C ILE A 142 3.38 0.57 -11.40
N GLU A 143 2.56 1.61 -11.27
CA GLU A 143 3.00 3.01 -11.33
C GLU A 143 3.01 3.60 -9.93
N VAL A 144 4.10 4.25 -9.54
CA VAL A 144 4.21 5.01 -8.29
C VAL A 144 4.38 6.49 -8.62
N LEU A 145 3.35 7.27 -8.35
CA LEU A 145 3.37 8.72 -8.51
C LEU A 145 3.73 9.35 -7.16
N ARG A 146 4.87 10.01 -7.10
CA ARG A 146 5.39 10.60 -5.87
C ARG A 146 4.99 12.07 -5.73
N GLY A 147 4.74 12.48 -4.50
CA GLY A 147 4.23 13.84 -4.18
C GLY A 147 2.73 14.00 -4.44
N PRO A 148 2.16 15.19 -4.12
CA PRO A 148 0.72 15.39 -4.12
C PRO A 148 0.06 15.13 -5.46
N GLN A 149 -1.06 14.40 -5.46
CA GLN A 149 -1.87 14.07 -6.63
C GLN A 149 -3.32 14.56 -6.46
N GLY A 150 -3.51 15.62 -5.67
CA GLY A 150 -4.82 16.11 -5.28
C GLY A 150 -5.71 16.56 -6.43
N THR A 151 -5.16 17.00 -7.55
CA THR A 151 -5.90 17.55 -8.67
C THR A 151 -6.65 16.47 -9.45
N LEU A 152 -5.98 15.47 -9.99
CA LEU A 152 -6.61 14.45 -10.84
C LEU A 152 -7.18 13.27 -10.05
N PHE A 153 -6.54 12.92 -8.91
CA PHE A 153 -6.91 11.74 -8.14
C PHE A 153 -7.67 12.06 -6.85
N GLY A 154 -7.60 13.32 -6.40
CA GLY A 154 -8.43 13.86 -5.34
C GLY A 154 -7.89 13.65 -3.94
N ARG A 155 -8.80 13.42 -3.00
CA ARG A 155 -8.51 13.32 -1.57
C ARG A 155 -7.58 12.14 -1.23
N ASN A 156 -6.94 12.22 -0.07
CA ASN A 156 -6.10 11.16 0.48
C ASN A 156 -4.89 10.79 -0.41
N THR A 157 -4.40 11.77 -1.18
CA THR A 157 -3.24 11.65 -2.06
C THR A 157 -2.15 12.69 -1.77
N PRO A 158 -1.98 13.22 -0.54
CA PRO A 158 -0.95 14.22 -0.29
C PRO A 158 0.47 13.65 -0.40
N ALA A 159 0.67 12.37 -0.13
CA ALA A 159 1.96 11.70 -0.27
C ALA A 159 2.21 11.19 -1.70
N GLY A 160 1.17 10.72 -2.37
CA GLY A 160 1.25 10.12 -3.69
C GLY A 160 0.26 8.97 -3.90
N ILE A 161 0.51 8.20 -4.95
CA ILE A 161 -0.34 7.09 -5.40
C ILE A 161 0.53 5.90 -5.75
N ILE A 162 0.02 4.69 -5.47
CA ILE A 162 0.50 3.45 -6.04
C ILE A 162 -0.64 2.86 -6.87
N LYS A 163 -0.42 2.74 -8.18
CA LYS A 163 -1.42 2.27 -9.13
C LYS A 163 -1.02 0.91 -9.67
N PHE A 164 -1.94 -0.05 -9.64
CA PHE A 164 -1.80 -1.38 -10.18
C PHE A 164 -2.69 -1.54 -11.39
N ASP A 165 -2.08 -1.81 -12.54
CA ASP A 165 -2.79 -2.06 -13.79
C ASP A 165 -2.73 -3.54 -14.14
N SER A 166 -3.88 -4.19 -14.15
CA SER A 166 -4.00 -5.58 -14.60
C SER A 166 -3.78 -5.67 -16.11
N ILE A 167 -3.33 -6.84 -16.60
CA ILE A 167 -3.36 -7.12 -18.03
C ILE A 167 -4.82 -7.13 -18.48
N LYS A 168 -5.12 -6.36 -19.52
CA LYS A 168 -6.47 -6.23 -20.07
C LYS A 168 -6.77 -7.34 -21.09
N PRO A 169 -8.06 -7.68 -21.32
CA PRO A 169 -8.45 -8.52 -22.45
C PRO A 169 -7.92 -7.96 -23.75
N SER A 170 -7.50 -8.84 -24.66
CA SER A 170 -7.06 -8.50 -26.03
C SER A 170 -7.71 -9.43 -27.04
N PHE A 171 -7.70 -9.03 -28.31
CA PHE A 171 -8.21 -9.88 -29.40
C PHE A 171 -7.20 -10.90 -29.90
N ASP A 172 -6.00 -10.93 -29.33
CA ASP A 172 -5.00 -11.98 -29.53
C ASP A 172 -5.05 -12.96 -28.36
N PHE A 173 -5.07 -14.27 -28.64
CA PHE A 173 -5.04 -15.30 -27.62
C PHE A 173 -3.65 -15.33 -26.97
N ASN A 174 -3.61 -15.10 -25.68
CA ASN A 174 -2.38 -15.03 -24.93
C ASN A 174 -2.58 -15.53 -23.50
N GLY A 175 -1.48 -15.96 -22.90
CA GLY A 175 -1.51 -16.35 -21.51
C GLY A 175 -0.11 -16.38 -20.89
N ARG A 176 -0.10 -16.33 -19.58
CA ARG A 176 1.09 -16.50 -18.77
C ARG A 176 0.75 -17.18 -17.47
N ALA A 177 1.71 -17.93 -16.92
CA ALA A 177 1.58 -18.54 -15.61
C ALA A 177 2.95 -18.67 -14.96
N SER A 178 2.97 -18.62 -13.63
CA SER A 178 4.13 -18.91 -12.80
C SER A 178 3.69 -19.76 -11.62
N ALA A 179 4.48 -20.77 -11.29
CA ALA A 179 4.28 -21.58 -10.10
C ALA A 179 5.61 -21.74 -9.36
N SER A 180 5.59 -21.72 -8.04
CA SER A 180 6.78 -21.96 -7.23
C SER A 180 6.50 -22.86 -6.03
N TYR A 181 7.56 -23.51 -5.56
CA TYR A 181 7.56 -24.32 -4.33
C TYR A 181 8.83 -24.03 -3.55
N GLY A 182 8.72 -23.78 -2.25
CA GLY A 182 9.86 -23.39 -1.43
C GLY A 182 9.75 -23.75 0.05
N SER A 183 10.64 -23.17 0.84
CA SER A 183 10.74 -23.38 2.29
C SER A 183 9.37 -23.23 2.97
N TYR A 184 9.13 -24.00 4.04
CA TYR A 184 7.86 -24.05 4.81
C TYR A 184 6.65 -24.47 3.96
N ASN A 185 6.84 -25.33 2.97
CA ASN A 185 5.83 -25.73 2.01
C ASN A 185 5.15 -24.54 1.32
N THR A 186 5.91 -23.45 1.10
CA THR A 186 5.38 -22.29 0.39
C THR A 186 5.10 -22.66 -1.06
N VAL A 187 3.83 -22.55 -1.46
CA VAL A 187 3.37 -22.76 -2.84
C VAL A 187 2.84 -21.43 -3.35
N THR A 188 3.22 -21.06 -4.57
CA THR A 188 2.59 -19.94 -5.27
C THR A 188 2.15 -20.34 -6.66
N PHE A 189 1.06 -19.78 -7.11
CA PHE A 189 0.60 -19.80 -8.48
C PHE A 189 0.04 -18.44 -8.83
N ASP A 190 0.48 -17.86 -9.94
CA ASP A 190 -0.02 -16.62 -10.53
C ASP A 190 -0.15 -16.83 -12.04
N GLY A 191 -1.31 -16.57 -12.60
CA GLY A 191 -1.50 -16.71 -14.01
C GLY A 191 -2.74 -16.06 -14.56
N GLY A 192 -2.74 -15.86 -15.88
CA GLY A 192 -3.89 -15.36 -16.62
C GLY A 192 -3.90 -15.84 -18.06
N VAL A 193 -5.09 -16.03 -18.59
CA VAL A 193 -5.35 -16.39 -19.98
C VAL A 193 -6.44 -15.52 -20.55
N GLY A 194 -6.29 -15.08 -21.78
CA GLY A 194 -7.26 -14.23 -22.47
C GLY A 194 -7.19 -14.38 -23.98
N GLY A 195 -8.21 -13.82 -24.65
CA GLY A 195 -8.32 -13.83 -26.09
C GLY A 195 -9.71 -13.44 -26.56
N PRO A 196 -9.97 -13.54 -27.89
CA PRO A 196 -11.26 -13.21 -28.44
C PRO A 196 -12.33 -14.26 -28.07
N LEU A 197 -13.54 -13.78 -27.78
CA LEU A 197 -14.75 -14.60 -27.69
C LEU A 197 -15.61 -14.45 -28.92
N ILE A 198 -15.74 -13.24 -29.45
CA ILE A 198 -16.56 -12.93 -30.65
C ILE A 198 -15.75 -12.01 -31.56
N GLY A 199 -15.03 -12.59 -32.50
CA GLY A 199 -14.22 -11.86 -33.47
C GLY A 199 -13.33 -10.79 -32.81
N ASP A 200 -13.38 -9.59 -33.34
CA ASP A 200 -12.69 -8.38 -32.84
C ASP A 200 -13.57 -7.48 -31.94
N LYS A 201 -14.71 -8.02 -31.45
CA LYS A 201 -15.71 -7.24 -30.70
C LYS A 201 -15.80 -7.62 -29.24
N VAL A 202 -15.53 -8.85 -28.87
CA VAL A 202 -15.58 -9.32 -27.48
C VAL A 202 -14.32 -10.11 -27.16
N ALA A 203 -13.59 -9.66 -26.17
CA ALA A 203 -12.44 -10.35 -25.63
C ALA A 203 -12.58 -10.60 -24.12
N PHE A 204 -11.95 -11.63 -23.62
CA PHE A 204 -11.96 -11.97 -22.20
C PHE A 204 -10.55 -12.07 -21.63
N ARG A 205 -10.45 -11.98 -20.31
CA ARG A 205 -9.28 -12.42 -19.53
C ARG A 205 -9.74 -13.02 -18.20
N LEU A 206 -9.20 -14.18 -17.89
CA LEU A 206 -9.37 -14.83 -16.60
C LEU A 206 -8.01 -14.96 -15.94
N SER A 207 -7.90 -14.49 -14.70
CA SER A 207 -6.66 -14.48 -13.92
C SER A 207 -6.90 -15.09 -12.56
N ALA A 208 -5.88 -15.78 -12.02
CA ALA A 208 -5.95 -16.40 -10.71
C ALA A 208 -4.60 -16.29 -9.97
N LEU A 209 -4.70 -16.16 -8.65
CA LEU A 209 -3.61 -16.28 -7.70
C LEU A 209 -3.94 -17.33 -6.66
N TYR A 210 -2.95 -18.14 -6.32
CA TYR A 210 -2.94 -18.98 -5.14
C TYR A 210 -1.59 -18.86 -4.44
N GLN A 211 -1.62 -18.55 -3.14
CA GLN A 211 -0.41 -18.59 -2.31
C GLN A 211 -0.73 -19.34 -1.01
N HIS A 212 0.17 -20.19 -0.61
CA HIS A 212 0.08 -20.97 0.62
C HIS A 212 1.46 -21.07 1.28
N ARG A 213 1.46 -21.05 2.60
CA ARG A 213 2.61 -21.40 3.45
C ARG A 213 2.11 -22.11 4.69
N ASP A 214 2.77 -23.19 5.06
CA ASP A 214 2.51 -23.88 6.32
C ASP A 214 2.91 -23.01 7.53
N ASP A 215 2.24 -23.23 8.65
CA ASP A 215 2.67 -22.68 9.93
C ASP A 215 4.06 -23.19 10.31
N TRP A 216 4.95 -22.30 10.71
CA TRP A 216 6.35 -22.62 10.97
C TRP A 216 6.88 -22.09 12.32
N VAL A 217 6.09 -21.27 13.02
CA VAL A 217 6.44 -20.68 14.31
C VAL A 217 5.88 -21.54 15.44
N ASP A 218 6.75 -21.93 16.37
CA ASP A 218 6.37 -22.66 17.58
C ASP A 218 5.91 -21.69 18.66
N ASN A 219 4.85 -22.05 19.40
CA ASN A 219 4.49 -21.39 20.64
C ASN A 219 5.10 -22.16 21.84
N THR A 220 6.05 -21.54 22.52
CA THR A 220 6.80 -22.16 23.63
C THR A 220 6.12 -22.00 24.98
N PHE A 221 4.99 -21.27 25.07
CA PHE A 221 4.25 -21.12 26.30
C PHE A 221 3.68 -22.45 26.79
N ALA A 222 3.96 -22.78 28.04
CA ALA A 222 3.57 -24.07 28.62
C ALA A 222 2.40 -23.98 29.60
N GLY A 223 1.94 -22.76 29.93
CA GLY A 223 0.88 -22.50 30.88
C GLY A 223 -0.53 -22.67 30.31
N THR A 224 -1.52 -22.36 31.14
CA THR A 224 -2.92 -22.22 30.74
C THR A 224 -3.10 -20.83 30.14
N SER A 225 -3.79 -20.73 29.01
CA SER A 225 -4.13 -19.45 28.39
C SER A 225 -4.90 -18.55 29.36
N ALA A 226 -4.58 -17.27 29.36
CA ALA A 226 -5.25 -16.27 30.20
C ALA A 226 -6.74 -16.11 29.89
N ASP A 227 -7.18 -16.45 28.70
CA ASP A 227 -8.56 -16.39 28.24
C ASP A 227 -9.28 -17.76 28.27
N GLY A 228 -8.60 -18.81 28.73
CA GLY A 228 -9.14 -20.17 28.80
C GLY A 228 -9.13 -20.92 27.47
N THR A 229 -8.58 -20.36 26.39
CA THR A 229 -8.44 -21.07 25.11
C THR A 229 -7.23 -22.01 25.13
N ILE A 230 -7.21 -22.99 24.21
CA ILE A 230 -6.06 -23.89 24.06
C ILE A 230 -4.99 -23.16 23.28
N THR A 231 -3.78 -23.16 23.82
CA THR A 231 -2.61 -22.57 23.17
C THR A 231 -1.90 -23.63 22.32
N PRO A 232 -1.87 -23.50 20.98
CA PRO A 232 -1.14 -24.42 20.12
C PRO A 232 0.37 -24.30 20.36
N LYS A 233 1.13 -25.40 20.20
CA LYS A 233 2.55 -25.45 20.58
C LYS A 233 3.50 -25.56 19.42
N LYS A 234 3.25 -26.47 18.49
CA LYS A 234 4.15 -26.79 17.37
C LYS A 234 3.58 -26.31 16.07
N LYS A 235 4.41 -25.63 15.26
CA LYS A 235 4.01 -25.10 13.95
C LYS A 235 2.63 -24.44 14.02
N ALA A 236 2.50 -23.52 14.95
CA ALA A 236 1.20 -23.01 15.39
C ALA A 236 0.77 -21.76 14.63
N MET A 237 1.73 -21.05 14.02
CA MET A 237 1.52 -19.72 13.46
C MET A 237 2.54 -19.43 12.35
N GLY A 238 2.30 -18.34 11.60
CA GLY A 238 3.20 -17.82 10.57
C GLY A 238 2.88 -18.32 9.15
N GLY A 239 1.86 -19.17 9.03
CA GLY A 239 1.33 -19.61 7.74
C GLY A 239 0.22 -18.72 7.21
N PHE A 240 -0.18 -18.97 5.96
CA PHE A 240 -1.30 -18.29 5.31
C PHE A 240 -1.80 -19.07 4.08
N ASN A 241 -3.03 -18.79 3.70
CA ASN A 241 -3.64 -19.14 2.42
C ASN A 241 -4.24 -17.90 1.77
N GLU A 242 -3.94 -17.68 0.52
CA GLU A 242 -4.47 -16.59 -0.29
C GLU A 242 -5.01 -17.14 -1.61
N ARG A 243 -6.23 -16.81 -1.96
CA ARG A 243 -6.92 -17.27 -3.16
C ARG A 243 -7.62 -16.11 -3.80
N ASP A 244 -7.29 -15.85 -5.06
CA ASP A 244 -7.86 -14.77 -5.83
C ASP A 244 -8.25 -15.21 -7.22
N VAL A 245 -9.36 -14.69 -7.72
CA VAL A 245 -9.79 -14.85 -9.11
C VAL A 245 -10.30 -13.51 -9.61
N ARG A 246 -9.90 -13.14 -10.82
CA ARG A 246 -10.39 -11.97 -11.54
C ARG A 246 -10.83 -12.37 -12.94
N ALA A 247 -12.03 -11.95 -13.34
CA ALA A 247 -12.58 -12.12 -14.68
C ALA A 247 -12.83 -10.74 -15.30
N GLN A 248 -12.42 -10.56 -16.55
CA GLN A 248 -12.59 -9.33 -17.30
C GLN A 248 -13.20 -9.62 -18.66
N LEU A 249 -14.08 -8.72 -19.14
CA LEU A 249 -14.66 -8.74 -20.48
C LEU A 249 -14.52 -7.36 -21.11
N LEU A 250 -13.93 -7.33 -22.29
CA LEU A 250 -13.89 -6.16 -23.16
C LEU A 250 -14.92 -6.34 -24.26
N PHE A 251 -15.85 -5.38 -24.37
CA PHE A 251 -16.80 -5.26 -25.47
C PHE A 251 -16.48 -4.01 -26.26
N GLN A 252 -16.12 -4.15 -27.54
CA GLN A 252 -15.74 -3.09 -28.44
C GLN A 252 -16.50 -3.24 -29.78
N PRO A 253 -17.79 -2.87 -29.83
CA PRO A 253 -18.62 -3.08 -31.01
C PRO A 253 -18.19 -2.21 -32.20
N THR A 254 -17.54 -1.08 -31.90
CA THR A 254 -17.00 -0.11 -32.88
C THR A 254 -15.66 0.42 -32.40
N SER A 255 -14.86 1.00 -33.28
CA SER A 255 -13.55 1.56 -32.93
C SER A 255 -13.61 2.75 -31.95
N ASN A 256 -14.75 3.42 -31.86
CA ASN A 256 -14.94 4.59 -31.01
C ASN A 256 -15.71 4.31 -29.71
N PHE A 257 -16.15 3.07 -29.45
CA PHE A 257 -16.87 2.70 -28.23
C PHE A 257 -16.34 1.42 -27.61
N SER A 258 -16.04 1.47 -26.33
CA SER A 258 -15.60 0.31 -25.57
C SER A 258 -16.24 0.25 -24.18
N ILE A 259 -16.47 -0.97 -23.71
CA ILE A 259 -16.87 -1.27 -22.33
C ILE A 259 -15.92 -2.35 -21.82
N LEU A 260 -15.20 -2.06 -20.75
CA LEU A 260 -14.42 -3.03 -20.01
C LEU A 260 -15.11 -3.30 -18.66
N THR A 261 -15.50 -4.55 -18.43
CA THR A 261 -16.04 -4.99 -17.13
C THR A 261 -15.02 -5.87 -16.42
N SER A 262 -14.95 -5.76 -15.09
CA SER A 262 -14.11 -6.59 -14.26
C SER A 262 -14.90 -7.04 -13.03
N ALA A 263 -14.68 -8.28 -12.60
CA ALA A 263 -15.17 -8.81 -11.33
C ALA A 263 -14.06 -9.62 -10.67
N HIS A 264 -13.97 -9.55 -9.35
CA HIS A 264 -12.96 -10.31 -8.61
C HIS A 264 -13.51 -10.80 -7.25
N VAL A 265 -12.88 -11.83 -6.74
CA VAL A 265 -13.09 -12.34 -5.38
C VAL A 265 -11.75 -12.78 -4.80
N ARG A 266 -11.54 -12.45 -3.55
CA ARG A 266 -10.38 -12.81 -2.74
C ARG A 266 -10.82 -13.48 -1.46
N ALA A 267 -10.14 -14.56 -1.07
CA ALA A 267 -10.24 -15.16 0.25
C ALA A 267 -8.84 -15.32 0.83
N TYR A 268 -8.63 -14.72 1.98
CA TYR A 268 -7.40 -14.80 2.75
C TYR A 268 -7.68 -15.40 4.12
N ASP A 269 -6.87 -16.37 4.52
CA ASP A 269 -6.77 -16.84 5.89
C ASP A 269 -5.29 -17.03 6.28
N GLY A 270 -4.90 -16.62 7.49
CA GLY A 270 -3.52 -16.69 7.93
C GLY A 270 -3.32 -16.19 9.35
N THR A 271 -2.08 -15.88 9.67
CA THR A 271 -1.67 -15.41 10.97
C THR A 271 -1.50 -13.89 10.99
N ALA A 272 -2.08 -13.21 11.98
CA ALA A 272 -1.78 -11.81 12.26
C ALA A 272 -0.32 -11.65 12.69
N THR A 273 0.16 -10.39 12.77
CA THR A 273 1.55 -10.10 13.14
C THR A 273 1.97 -10.76 14.44
N LEU A 274 3.16 -11.31 14.45
CA LEU A 274 3.77 -11.96 15.59
C LEU A 274 4.75 -11.00 16.30
N PHE A 275 4.25 -10.33 17.32
CA PHE A 275 5.09 -9.54 18.23
C PHE A 275 5.89 -10.42 19.14
N ARG A 276 7.11 -10.00 19.48
CA ARG A 276 7.98 -10.68 20.44
C ARG A 276 8.36 -9.71 21.54
N ARG A 277 7.87 -10.00 22.75
CA ARG A 277 8.11 -9.17 23.95
C ARG A 277 9.58 -9.16 24.33
N ALA A 278 10.01 -8.03 24.88
CA ALA A 278 11.38 -7.83 25.35
C ALA A 278 12.43 -8.30 24.33
N ALA A 279 12.20 -8.02 23.05
CA ALA A 279 13.06 -8.46 21.97
C ALA A 279 14.29 -7.56 21.77
N LEU A 280 14.29 -6.37 22.35
CA LEU A 280 15.35 -5.38 22.22
C LEU A 280 16.13 -5.23 23.52
N VAL A 281 17.44 -5.01 23.41
CA VAL A 281 18.30 -4.71 24.55
C VAL A 281 18.00 -3.30 25.04
N LYS A 282 17.66 -3.14 26.32
CA LYS A 282 17.41 -1.81 26.89
C LYS A 282 18.63 -0.90 26.71
N GLY A 283 18.40 0.31 26.23
CA GLY A 283 19.46 1.26 25.91
C GLY A 283 20.14 1.03 24.55
N SER A 284 19.58 0.15 23.71
CA SER A 284 20.10 -0.15 22.36
C SER A 284 19.00 -0.68 21.44
N ASN A 285 19.15 -0.46 20.13
CA ASN A 285 18.30 -1.06 19.11
C ASN A 285 18.73 -2.49 18.71
N LYS A 286 19.65 -3.10 19.45
CA LYS A 286 20.09 -4.47 19.19
C LYS A 286 19.01 -5.46 19.58
N ILE A 287 18.74 -6.40 18.67
CA ILE A 287 17.87 -7.53 18.93
C ILE A 287 18.60 -8.52 19.86
N ILE A 288 17.93 -9.01 20.90
CA ILE A 288 18.48 -10.00 21.83
C ILE A 288 18.71 -11.32 21.07
N ASP A 289 19.89 -11.91 21.21
CA ASP A 289 20.31 -13.09 20.43
C ASP A 289 19.43 -14.33 20.68
N SER A 290 18.91 -14.49 21.90
CA SER A 290 18.01 -15.60 22.24
C SER A 290 16.61 -15.50 21.64
N VAL A 291 16.20 -14.34 21.15
CA VAL A 291 14.90 -14.15 20.50
C VAL A 291 14.95 -14.70 19.09
N LYS A 292 14.15 -15.71 18.79
CA LYS A 292 14.13 -16.42 17.50
C LYS A 292 12.89 -16.04 16.70
N ARG A 293 13.03 -15.88 15.39
CA ARG A 293 11.87 -15.70 14.49
C ARG A 293 10.89 -16.87 14.52
N SER A 294 11.38 -18.09 14.68
CA SER A 294 10.59 -19.32 14.71
C SER A 294 9.91 -19.62 16.04
N GLN A 295 9.93 -18.71 17.00
CA GLN A 295 9.34 -18.94 18.34
C GLN A 295 8.61 -17.71 18.85
N VAL A 296 7.50 -17.96 19.53
CA VAL A 296 6.77 -17.01 20.39
C VAL A 296 6.40 -17.69 21.70
N ALA A 297 5.94 -16.94 22.69
CA ALA A 297 5.49 -17.48 23.99
C ALA A 297 4.13 -16.84 24.36
N TYR A 298 3.11 -17.08 23.54
CA TYR A 298 1.80 -16.46 23.67
C TYR A 298 0.90 -17.20 24.65
N ASP A 299 0.25 -16.48 25.54
CA ASP A 299 -0.60 -16.97 26.60
C ASP A 299 -2.09 -16.65 26.44
N GLU A 300 -2.48 -15.93 25.40
CA GLU A 300 -3.88 -15.61 25.12
C GLU A 300 -4.63 -16.71 24.33
N GLY A 301 -3.96 -17.76 23.91
CA GLY A 301 -4.54 -18.83 23.09
C GLY A 301 -4.91 -18.37 21.68
N ALA A 302 -5.63 -19.20 20.91
CA ALA A 302 -5.83 -19.09 19.48
C ALA A 302 -4.53 -18.91 18.68
N ASN A 303 -4.55 -18.94 17.37
CA ASN A 303 -3.36 -18.92 16.52
C ASN A 303 -3.15 -17.54 15.90
N ASN A 304 -3.54 -16.45 16.55
CA ASN A 304 -3.56 -15.13 15.95
C ASN A 304 -4.25 -15.11 14.58
N PRO A 305 -5.50 -15.59 14.45
CA PRO A 305 -6.14 -15.74 13.16
C PRO A 305 -6.42 -14.40 12.50
N GLN A 306 -6.27 -14.37 11.19
CA GLN A 306 -6.61 -13.24 10.36
C GLN A 306 -7.29 -13.76 9.09
N GLU A 307 -8.61 -13.51 8.97
CA GLU A 307 -9.45 -14.05 7.90
C GLU A 307 -10.24 -12.92 7.27
N TYR A 308 -10.11 -12.73 5.95
CA TYR A 308 -10.83 -11.70 5.21
C TYR A 308 -11.25 -12.20 3.84
N THR A 309 -12.48 -11.85 3.47
CA THR A 309 -13.00 -12.01 2.12
C THR A 309 -13.29 -10.64 1.54
N THR A 310 -12.78 -10.38 0.33
CA THR A 310 -13.10 -9.19 -0.47
C THR A 310 -13.68 -9.60 -1.80
N TYR A 311 -14.62 -8.85 -2.33
CA TYR A 311 -15.15 -9.03 -3.68
C TYR A 311 -15.59 -7.69 -4.23
N GLY A 312 -15.50 -7.57 -5.55
CA GLY A 312 -15.86 -6.33 -6.19
C GLY A 312 -15.90 -6.44 -7.70
N GLY A 313 -16.12 -5.31 -8.30
CA GLY A 313 -16.11 -5.20 -9.75
C GLY A 313 -16.18 -3.78 -10.24
N SER A 314 -15.90 -3.61 -11.51
CA SER A 314 -15.90 -2.31 -12.17
C SER A 314 -16.46 -2.37 -13.58
N VAL A 315 -16.96 -1.24 -14.04
CA VAL A 315 -17.35 -0.99 -15.41
C VAL A 315 -16.67 0.29 -15.88
N ASN A 316 -15.86 0.20 -16.91
CA ASN A 316 -15.21 1.34 -17.55
C ASN A 316 -15.77 1.45 -18.98
N MET A 317 -16.45 2.56 -19.27
CA MET A 317 -17.02 2.87 -20.57
C MET A 317 -16.28 4.05 -21.18
N ALA A 318 -15.89 3.94 -22.44
CA ALA A 318 -15.29 5.04 -23.18
C ALA A 318 -15.96 5.22 -24.52
N TYR A 319 -16.29 6.47 -24.86
CA TYR A 319 -16.84 6.86 -26.16
C TYR A 319 -16.07 8.05 -26.74
N ASP A 320 -15.49 7.84 -27.92
CA ASP A 320 -14.78 8.89 -28.66
C ASP A 320 -15.71 9.55 -29.69
N PHE A 321 -15.92 10.84 -29.52
CA PHE A 321 -16.73 11.69 -30.43
C PHE A 321 -15.92 12.24 -31.63
N GLY A 322 -14.70 11.76 -31.86
CA GLY A 322 -13.82 12.24 -32.93
C GLY A 322 -12.98 13.45 -32.54
N GLY A 323 -12.44 13.45 -31.34
CA GLY A 323 -11.57 14.51 -30.80
C GLY A 323 -11.82 14.84 -29.33
N VAL A 324 -12.89 14.30 -28.78
CA VAL A 324 -13.24 14.38 -27.38
C VAL A 324 -13.72 13.02 -26.91
N THR A 325 -13.13 12.49 -25.85
CA THR A 325 -13.51 11.21 -25.28
C THR A 325 -14.26 11.42 -23.96
N LEU A 326 -15.44 10.82 -23.85
CA LEU A 326 -16.17 10.66 -22.58
C LEU A 326 -15.81 9.31 -21.97
N THR A 327 -15.40 9.32 -20.69
CA THR A 327 -15.12 8.12 -19.92
C THR A 327 -16.00 8.11 -18.66
N SER A 328 -16.62 6.96 -18.36
CA SER A 328 -17.33 6.69 -17.11
C SER A 328 -16.73 5.46 -16.47
N ILE A 329 -16.38 5.56 -15.18
CA ILE A 329 -15.75 4.49 -14.41
C ILE A 329 -16.55 4.29 -13.13
N SER A 330 -17.30 3.20 -13.08
CA SER A 330 -18.07 2.79 -11.90
C SER A 330 -17.36 1.62 -11.21
N GLY A 331 -17.22 1.69 -9.90
CA GLY A 331 -16.62 0.62 -9.10
C GLY A 331 -17.44 0.31 -7.85
N TYR A 332 -17.52 -0.97 -7.53
CA TYR A 332 -18.10 -1.45 -6.29
C TYR A 332 -17.16 -2.47 -5.63
N GLU A 333 -16.90 -2.26 -4.34
CA GLU A 333 -16.05 -3.12 -3.53
C GLU A 333 -16.75 -3.45 -2.23
N SER A 334 -16.63 -4.70 -1.79
CA SER A 334 -17.17 -5.14 -0.50
C SER A 334 -16.18 -6.05 0.22
N LEU A 335 -16.22 -6.03 1.54
CA LEU A 335 -15.41 -6.94 2.35
C LEU A 335 -16.05 -7.25 3.70
N PHE A 336 -15.66 -8.38 4.23
CA PHE A 336 -15.91 -8.77 5.63
C PHE A 336 -14.73 -9.62 6.13
N GLY A 337 -14.56 -9.68 7.45
CA GLY A 337 -13.50 -10.49 8.00
C GLY A 337 -13.22 -10.22 9.46
N TYR A 338 -12.26 -10.96 9.99
CA TYR A 338 -11.91 -11.00 11.39
C TYR A 338 -10.40 -11.08 11.58
N SER A 339 -9.89 -10.44 12.62
CA SER A 339 -8.50 -10.53 13.04
C SER A 339 -8.40 -10.54 14.55
N ARG A 340 -7.54 -11.39 15.07
CA ARG A 340 -7.15 -11.44 16.47
C ARG A 340 -5.63 -11.41 16.53
N GLY A 341 -5.07 -10.51 17.34
CA GLY A 341 -3.62 -10.37 17.48
C GLY A 341 -3.24 -10.21 18.95
N GLU A 342 -2.33 -11.03 19.38
CA GLU A 342 -1.63 -10.86 20.64
C GLU A 342 -0.71 -9.65 20.49
N THR A 343 -0.85 -8.64 21.35
CA THR A 343 -0.25 -7.31 21.15
C THR A 343 0.86 -7.00 22.16
N ASP A 344 0.94 -7.72 23.27
CA ASP A 344 2.00 -7.50 24.26
C ASP A 344 3.27 -8.31 23.99
N GLY A 345 3.25 -9.19 23.00
CA GLY A 345 4.42 -9.87 22.46
C GLY A 345 4.77 -11.16 23.18
N GLY A 346 3.93 -11.67 24.09
CA GLY A 346 4.14 -12.95 24.74
C GLY A 346 3.65 -13.02 26.18
N ALA A 347 3.82 -14.19 26.77
CA ALA A 347 3.36 -14.52 28.11
C ALA A 347 3.76 -13.48 29.16
N ALA A 348 2.87 -13.30 30.14
CA ALA A 348 3.12 -12.49 31.31
C ALA A 348 4.41 -12.91 31.99
N ALA A 349 5.47 -12.19 31.72
CA ALA A 349 6.78 -12.37 32.36
C ALA A 349 7.11 -11.13 33.18
N ASN A 350 8.11 -11.22 34.01
CA ASN A 350 8.68 -10.03 34.63
C ASN A 350 9.18 -9.12 33.50
N PHE A 351 8.44 -8.05 33.25
CA PHE A 351 8.84 -7.07 32.27
C PHE A 351 10.15 -6.40 32.71
N PRO A 352 11.00 -5.88 31.78
CA PRO A 352 12.39 -5.55 32.09
C PRO A 352 12.60 -4.58 33.27
N VAL A 353 11.55 -4.09 33.86
CA VAL A 353 11.64 -3.11 34.94
C VAL A 353 10.95 -3.63 36.20
N GLY A 354 11.73 -3.87 37.23
CA GLY A 354 11.28 -4.08 38.60
C GLY A 354 10.54 -5.38 38.91
N GLY A 355 10.55 -6.35 38.00
CA GLY A 355 9.92 -7.64 38.24
C GLY A 355 8.40 -7.61 38.41
N VAL A 356 7.74 -6.59 37.90
CA VAL A 356 6.27 -6.51 37.92
C VAL A 356 5.71 -7.46 36.84
N PRO A 357 4.89 -8.46 37.23
CA PRO A 357 4.24 -9.31 36.26
C PRO A 357 3.34 -8.48 35.36
N ASN A 358 3.50 -8.63 34.07
CA ASN A 358 2.52 -8.11 33.11
C ASN A 358 1.33 -9.06 33.04
N GLY A 359 0.15 -8.48 32.91
CA GLY A 359 -0.98 -9.23 32.44
C GLY A 359 -0.84 -9.51 30.94
N PHE A 360 -1.93 -9.83 30.31
CA PHE A 360 -2.00 -10.08 28.89
C PHE A 360 -2.50 -8.85 28.12
N GLY A 361 -2.18 -8.76 26.84
CA GLY A 361 -2.70 -7.74 25.94
C GLY A 361 -3.02 -8.32 24.58
N GLU A 362 -4.28 -8.16 24.15
CA GLU A 362 -4.79 -8.69 22.91
C GLU A 362 -5.75 -7.69 22.26
N SER A 363 -5.64 -7.54 20.95
CA SER A 363 -6.60 -6.80 20.13
C SER A 363 -7.29 -7.73 19.15
N GLN A 364 -8.61 -7.59 19.04
CA GLN A 364 -9.42 -8.26 18.04
C GLN A 364 -10.20 -7.21 17.25
N GLY A 365 -10.43 -7.49 15.97
CA GLY A 365 -11.26 -6.67 15.11
C GLY A 365 -12.06 -7.52 14.15
N GLN A 366 -13.31 -7.15 13.93
CA GLN A 366 -14.16 -7.74 12.91
C GLN A 366 -14.74 -6.63 12.05
N VAL A 367 -14.50 -6.68 10.75
CA VAL A 367 -15.30 -5.94 9.79
C VAL A 367 -16.48 -6.83 9.42
N ARG A 368 -17.67 -6.46 9.87
CA ARG A 368 -18.88 -7.24 9.65
C ARG A 368 -19.41 -7.10 8.24
N ASP A 369 -19.39 -5.89 7.78
CA ASP A 369 -19.74 -5.47 6.43
C ASP A 369 -18.95 -4.21 6.09
N LEU A 370 -18.53 -4.13 4.85
CA LEU A 370 -18.05 -2.90 4.23
C LEU A 370 -18.49 -2.90 2.79
N ASP A 371 -19.09 -1.77 2.38
CA ASP A 371 -19.45 -1.49 1.00
C ASP A 371 -18.83 -0.17 0.57
N GLN A 372 -18.24 -0.13 -0.61
CA GLN A 372 -17.67 1.04 -1.23
C GLN A 372 -18.18 1.16 -2.66
N PHE A 373 -18.65 2.34 -3.02
CA PHE A 373 -19.04 2.70 -4.39
C PHE A 373 -18.26 3.92 -4.86
N THR A 374 -17.78 3.88 -6.10
CA THR A 374 -17.10 4.98 -6.77
C THR A 374 -17.68 5.21 -8.15
N GLU A 375 -17.80 6.46 -8.55
CA GLU A 375 -18.18 6.85 -9.93
C GLU A 375 -17.31 8.02 -10.35
N GLU A 376 -16.62 7.90 -11.47
CA GLU A 376 -15.89 8.98 -12.12
C GLU A 376 -16.45 9.20 -13.52
N LEU A 377 -16.82 10.45 -13.82
CA LEU A 377 -17.18 10.88 -15.17
C LEU A 377 -16.16 11.90 -15.65
N ARG A 378 -15.56 11.66 -16.81
CA ARG A 378 -14.51 12.51 -17.37
C ARG A 378 -14.70 12.74 -18.85
N LEU A 379 -14.52 14.01 -19.26
CA LEU A 379 -14.46 14.43 -20.64
C LEU A 379 -13.06 14.96 -20.94
N ALA A 380 -12.42 14.48 -21.97
CA ALA A 380 -11.04 14.81 -22.31
C ALA A 380 -10.86 15.04 -23.81
N SER A 381 -10.05 16.04 -24.18
CA SER A 381 -9.64 16.26 -25.58
C SER A 381 -8.77 15.11 -26.08
N ALA A 382 -8.63 14.98 -27.41
CA ALA A 382 -7.62 14.10 -27.99
C ALA A 382 -6.21 14.43 -27.48
N ASN A 383 -5.31 13.43 -27.55
CA ASN A 383 -3.95 13.53 -26.96
C ASN A 383 -2.87 14.03 -27.95
N ASN A 384 -3.25 14.40 -29.18
CA ASN A 384 -2.34 14.72 -30.29
C ASN A 384 -2.18 16.23 -30.60
N GLY A 385 -2.89 17.11 -29.87
CA GLY A 385 -2.81 18.56 -30.07
C GLY A 385 -1.86 19.27 -29.11
N ASP A 386 -1.48 20.53 -29.49
CA ASP A 386 -0.71 21.42 -28.61
C ASP A 386 -1.52 21.90 -27.39
N PHE A 387 -2.85 21.91 -27.50
CA PHE A 387 -3.78 22.23 -26.44
C PHE A 387 -4.57 20.99 -26.05
N LYS A 388 -4.36 20.55 -24.82
CA LYS A 388 -5.04 19.39 -24.23
C LYS A 388 -5.80 19.83 -22.99
N TRP A 389 -6.99 19.29 -22.81
CA TRP A 389 -7.79 19.57 -21.62
C TRP A 389 -8.55 18.34 -21.17
N GLN A 390 -8.88 18.31 -19.91
CA GLN A 390 -9.83 17.36 -19.33
C GLN A 390 -10.60 18.02 -18.18
N VAL A 391 -11.85 17.61 -18.03
CA VAL A 391 -12.72 17.99 -16.92
C VAL A 391 -13.45 16.76 -16.42
N GLY A 392 -13.76 16.71 -15.15
CA GLY A 392 -14.47 15.55 -14.61
C GLY A 392 -15.01 15.77 -13.21
N GLY A 393 -15.78 14.79 -12.77
CA GLY A 393 -16.31 14.67 -11.44
C GLY A 393 -16.13 13.28 -10.90
N LEU A 394 -15.94 13.18 -9.59
CA LEU A 394 -15.84 11.92 -8.86
C LEU A 394 -16.82 11.94 -7.69
N TYR A 395 -17.53 10.86 -7.51
CA TYR A 395 -18.33 10.56 -6.33
C TYR A 395 -17.79 9.29 -5.65
N PHE A 396 -17.71 9.32 -4.32
CA PHE A 396 -17.27 8.22 -3.50
C PHE A 396 -18.20 8.06 -2.30
N ASN A 397 -18.58 6.83 -2.02
CA ASN A 397 -19.32 6.48 -0.81
C ASN A 397 -18.79 5.17 -0.25
N SER A 398 -18.53 5.13 1.05
CA SER A 398 -18.18 3.89 1.74
C SER A 398 -18.86 3.85 3.10
N ALA A 399 -19.29 2.67 3.48
CA ALA A 399 -19.93 2.41 4.77
C ALA A 399 -19.45 1.08 5.34
N ASP A 400 -18.98 1.07 6.58
CA ASP A 400 -18.59 -0.15 7.27
C ASP A 400 -19.21 -0.27 8.65
N THR A 401 -19.38 -1.52 9.12
CA THR A 401 -19.68 -1.86 10.51
C THR A 401 -18.49 -2.66 11.05
N THR A 402 -17.82 -2.09 12.03
CA THR A 402 -16.62 -2.68 12.63
C THR A 402 -16.84 -2.96 14.11
N ASP A 403 -16.53 -4.18 14.56
CA ASP A 403 -16.38 -4.53 15.96
C ASP A 403 -14.91 -4.46 16.33
N PHE A 404 -14.62 -3.87 17.47
CA PHE A 404 -13.29 -3.84 18.02
C PHE A 404 -13.32 -4.37 19.46
N TYR A 405 -12.48 -5.34 19.74
CA TYR A 405 -12.33 -5.99 21.04
C TYR A 405 -10.94 -5.65 21.59
N GLN A 406 -10.88 -5.42 22.91
CA GLN A 406 -9.62 -5.24 23.62
C GLN A 406 -9.62 -6.08 24.88
N ARG A 407 -8.57 -6.85 25.06
CA ARG A 407 -8.20 -7.47 26.32
C ARG A 407 -6.90 -6.87 26.79
N ALA A 408 -6.83 -6.51 28.06
CA ALA A 408 -5.61 -6.02 28.64
C ALA A 408 -5.66 -6.18 30.18
N PHE A 409 -4.53 -6.44 30.77
CA PHE A 409 -4.43 -6.66 32.22
C PHE A 409 -4.97 -5.47 33.04
N PHE A 410 -4.84 -4.27 32.54
CA PHE A 410 -5.32 -3.04 33.19
C PHE A 410 -6.84 -2.81 33.04
N LEU A 411 -7.53 -3.59 32.20
CA LEU A 411 -8.97 -3.46 31.98
C LEU A 411 -9.81 -4.37 32.84
N LYS A 412 -9.19 -5.28 33.61
CA LYS A 412 -9.94 -6.32 34.29
C LYS A 412 -9.37 -6.76 35.63
N THR A 413 -10.23 -7.38 36.39
CA THR A 413 -9.88 -8.38 37.41
C THR A 413 -9.80 -9.76 36.77
N ALA A 414 -8.94 -10.60 37.25
CA ALA A 414 -8.32 -11.76 36.63
C ALA A 414 -9.18 -12.80 35.87
N ALA A 415 -10.47 -12.80 35.96
CA ALA A 415 -11.29 -13.92 35.46
C ALA A 415 -12.24 -13.57 34.28
N GLN A 416 -12.14 -12.40 33.68
CA GLN A 416 -13.16 -11.94 32.74
C GLN A 416 -12.67 -11.88 31.30
N ASN A 417 -13.40 -12.51 30.41
CA ASN A 417 -13.11 -12.62 29.00
C ASN A 417 -14.38 -12.66 28.16
N PRO A 418 -14.56 -11.83 27.13
CA PRO A 418 -13.70 -10.69 26.76
C PRO A 418 -13.86 -9.54 27.74
N ASN A 419 -12.88 -8.63 27.75
CA ASN A 419 -12.95 -7.50 28.64
C ASN A 419 -13.89 -6.42 28.10
N ASN A 420 -13.54 -5.83 26.97
CA ASN A 420 -14.27 -4.71 26.39
C ASN A 420 -14.46 -4.89 24.89
N TRP A 421 -15.55 -4.36 24.35
CA TRP A 421 -15.74 -4.28 22.91
C TRP A 421 -16.67 -3.12 22.54
N VAL A 422 -16.53 -2.64 21.30
CA VAL A 422 -17.40 -1.63 20.70
C VAL A 422 -17.82 -2.05 19.31
N ARG A 423 -19.02 -1.64 18.88
CA ARG A 423 -19.47 -1.70 17.50
C ARG A 423 -19.67 -0.31 16.97
N LEU A 424 -18.96 -0.01 15.90
CA LEU A 424 -18.96 1.28 15.23
C LEU A 424 -19.57 1.14 13.84
N ARG A 425 -20.33 2.15 13.40
CA ARG A 425 -20.70 2.36 12.00
C ARG A 425 -19.98 3.57 11.48
N ASN A 426 -19.16 3.38 10.48
CA ASN A 426 -18.44 4.44 9.79
C ASN A 426 -19.08 4.69 8.44
N LEU A 427 -19.24 5.97 8.10
CA LEU A 427 -19.72 6.45 6.80
C LEU A 427 -18.72 7.45 6.28
N ASN A 428 -18.32 7.31 5.04
CA ASN A 428 -17.40 8.21 4.36
C ASN A 428 -17.97 8.55 2.98
N THR A 429 -18.29 9.82 2.76
CA THR A 429 -18.83 10.31 1.49
C THR A 429 -17.96 11.44 1.00
N SER A 430 -17.56 11.38 -0.25
CA SER A 430 -16.78 12.44 -0.87
C SER A 430 -17.25 12.71 -2.30
N TRP A 431 -17.12 13.96 -2.73
CA TRP A 431 -17.26 14.34 -4.12
C TRP A 431 -16.15 15.32 -4.51
N GLY A 432 -15.82 15.37 -5.78
CA GLY A 432 -14.85 16.32 -6.30
C GLY A 432 -15.11 16.66 -7.76
N LEU A 433 -14.92 17.93 -8.09
CA LEU A 433 -14.94 18.44 -9.48
C LEU A 433 -13.54 18.89 -9.83
N PHE A 434 -13.03 18.50 -10.97
CA PHE A 434 -11.67 18.81 -11.40
C PHE A 434 -11.57 19.20 -12.86
N GLY A 435 -10.51 19.92 -13.18
CA GLY A 435 -10.12 20.22 -14.54
C GLY A 435 -8.63 20.41 -14.68
N GLN A 436 -8.09 20.13 -15.85
CA GLN A 436 -6.69 20.31 -16.19
C GLN A 436 -6.58 20.77 -17.64
N VAL A 437 -5.66 21.69 -17.88
CA VAL A 437 -5.28 22.14 -19.22
C VAL A 437 -3.77 22.04 -19.37
N SER A 438 -3.31 21.59 -20.54
CA SER A 438 -1.91 21.57 -20.93
C SER A 438 -1.79 22.31 -22.26
N TYR A 439 -0.84 23.24 -22.35
CA TYR A 439 -0.61 24.01 -23.55
C TYR A 439 0.88 24.10 -23.88
N LYS A 440 1.20 23.73 -25.12
CA LYS A 440 2.55 23.83 -25.69
C LYS A 440 2.77 25.25 -26.17
N VAL A 441 3.34 26.08 -25.29
CA VAL A 441 3.55 27.54 -25.56
C VAL A 441 4.70 27.80 -26.51
N ALA A 442 5.64 26.83 -26.66
CA ALA A 442 6.74 26.87 -27.60
C ALA A 442 7.08 25.43 -28.04
N PRO A 443 7.82 25.20 -29.14
CA PRO A 443 8.11 23.86 -29.65
C PRO A 443 8.70 22.86 -28.64
N LYS A 444 9.33 23.35 -27.57
CA LYS A 444 9.94 22.54 -26.53
C LYS A 444 9.40 22.79 -25.12
N LEU A 445 8.39 23.64 -24.95
CA LEU A 445 7.91 24.06 -23.63
C LEU A 445 6.41 23.90 -23.51
N THR A 446 5.99 23.04 -22.60
CA THR A 446 4.60 22.79 -22.25
C THR A 446 4.33 23.19 -20.81
N PHE A 447 3.27 23.97 -20.58
CA PHE A 447 2.72 24.23 -19.25
C PHE A 447 1.46 23.44 -19.02
N THR A 448 1.31 22.93 -17.79
CA THR A 448 0.08 22.27 -17.36
C THR A 448 -0.42 22.95 -16.10
N LEU A 449 -1.71 23.26 -16.08
CA LEU A 449 -2.44 23.83 -14.94
C LEU A 449 -3.64 22.96 -14.63
N GLY A 450 -3.77 22.53 -13.38
CA GLY A 450 -4.89 21.76 -12.89
C GLY A 450 -5.50 22.37 -11.64
N GLY A 451 -6.78 22.15 -11.45
CA GLY A 451 -7.53 22.56 -10.27
C GLY A 451 -8.61 21.56 -9.90
N ARG A 452 -8.88 21.42 -8.61
CA ARG A 452 -9.95 20.57 -8.07
C ARG A 452 -10.55 21.18 -6.83
N LEU A 453 -11.86 21.05 -6.69
CA LEU A 453 -12.58 21.27 -5.43
C LEU A 453 -13.13 19.95 -4.96
N SER A 454 -12.82 19.55 -3.71
CA SER A 454 -13.28 18.30 -3.13
C SER A 454 -13.93 18.56 -1.76
N ASN A 455 -15.00 17.84 -1.47
CA ASN A 455 -15.57 17.72 -0.14
C ASN A 455 -15.38 16.31 0.39
N ASP A 456 -15.00 16.17 1.67
CA ASP A 456 -14.90 14.88 2.36
C ASP A 456 -15.71 14.96 3.67
N THR A 457 -16.67 14.05 3.82
CA THR A 457 -17.54 13.97 5.00
C THR A 457 -17.43 12.60 5.63
N LYS A 458 -17.04 12.56 6.91
CA LYS A 458 -16.99 11.34 7.70
C LYS A 458 -17.95 11.38 8.86
N THR A 459 -18.58 10.26 9.14
CA THR A 459 -19.44 10.09 10.32
C THR A 459 -19.12 8.75 10.97
N THR A 460 -18.83 8.76 12.25
CA THR A 460 -18.72 7.56 13.07
C THR A 460 -19.82 7.55 14.12
N ARG A 461 -20.52 6.42 14.25
CA ARG A 461 -21.58 6.17 15.23
C ARG A 461 -21.24 4.99 16.09
N LEU A 462 -21.31 5.15 17.41
CA LEU A 462 -21.25 4.05 18.36
C LEU A 462 -22.62 3.36 18.40
N LEU A 463 -22.68 2.13 17.92
CA LEU A 463 -23.90 1.32 17.90
C LEU A 463 -24.07 0.56 19.22
N LYS A 464 -22.99 -0.10 19.66
CA LYS A 464 -22.97 -0.89 20.91
C LYS A 464 -21.60 -0.76 21.57
N THR A 465 -21.60 -0.87 22.89
CA THR A 465 -20.39 -1.04 23.69
C THR A 465 -20.67 -1.97 24.85
N ALA A 466 -19.68 -2.76 25.24
CA ALA A 466 -19.70 -3.53 26.46
C ALA A 466 -18.27 -3.59 27.01
N ASN A 467 -18.12 -3.49 28.30
CA ASN A 467 -16.85 -3.67 29.00
C ASN A 467 -17.08 -4.16 30.45
N THR A 468 -16.01 -4.62 31.05
CA THR A 468 -16.06 -5.17 32.41
C THR A 468 -16.04 -4.08 33.49
N VAL A 469 -15.70 -2.86 33.13
CA VAL A 469 -15.64 -1.71 34.04
C VAL A 469 -16.89 -0.86 33.92
N ALA A 470 -17.38 -0.67 32.69
CA ALA A 470 -18.58 0.07 32.36
C ALA A 470 -19.34 -0.64 31.23
N ASN A 471 -20.64 -0.64 31.31
CA ASN A 471 -21.52 -1.17 30.27
C ASN A 471 -21.98 -0.05 29.31
N VAL A 472 -22.78 -0.40 28.31
CA VAL A 472 -23.31 0.55 27.32
C VAL A 472 -24.05 1.72 27.97
N SER A 473 -24.75 1.49 29.07
CA SER A 473 -25.54 2.50 29.78
C SER A 473 -24.66 3.54 30.51
N THR A 474 -23.42 3.19 30.83
CA THR A 474 -22.48 4.03 31.56
C THR A 474 -21.50 4.79 30.67
N TYR A 475 -21.49 4.51 29.36
CA TYR A 475 -20.68 5.28 28.43
C TYR A 475 -21.15 6.72 28.31
N THR A 476 -20.30 7.66 28.68
CA THR A 476 -20.62 9.11 28.76
C THR A 476 -20.06 9.92 27.58
N GLY A 477 -19.22 9.32 26.75
CA GLY A 477 -18.65 9.98 25.57
C GLY A 477 -19.66 10.17 24.43
N ARG A 478 -19.22 10.87 23.39
CA ARG A 478 -20.03 11.11 22.19
C ARG A 478 -20.39 9.80 21.50
N ARG A 479 -21.65 9.62 21.13
CA ARG A 479 -22.11 8.44 20.38
C ARG A 479 -22.13 8.64 18.87
N ARG A 480 -21.91 9.87 18.43
CA ARG A 480 -21.84 10.23 17.02
C ARG A 480 -20.92 11.42 16.85
N VAL A 481 -20.00 11.31 15.92
CA VAL A 481 -19.18 12.42 15.44
C VAL A 481 -19.34 12.51 13.95
N ARG A 482 -19.49 13.71 13.42
CA ARG A 482 -19.48 14.00 11.99
C ARG A 482 -18.52 15.15 11.74
N LEU A 483 -17.63 14.96 10.79
CA LEU A 483 -16.71 15.96 10.29
C LEU A 483 -16.93 16.11 8.80
N SER A 484 -16.86 17.34 8.31
CA SER A 484 -16.93 17.63 6.87
C SER A 484 -15.98 18.76 6.56
N ASP A 485 -15.24 18.63 5.48
CA ASP A 485 -14.31 19.65 5.04
C ASP A 485 -14.29 19.75 3.51
N THR A 486 -14.14 20.99 3.00
CA THR A 486 -14.07 21.27 1.56
C THR A 486 -12.74 21.95 1.26
N GLN A 487 -11.93 21.31 0.43
CA GLN A 487 -10.57 21.73 0.13
C GLN A 487 -10.34 21.91 -1.37
N PRO A 488 -9.74 23.03 -1.79
CA PRO A 488 -9.18 23.18 -3.12
C PRO A 488 -7.82 22.46 -3.22
N SER A 489 -7.51 21.94 -4.39
CA SER A 489 -6.17 21.47 -4.76
C SER A 489 -5.81 22.06 -6.11
N PHE A 490 -4.53 22.36 -6.31
CA PHE A 490 -4.00 22.84 -7.58
C PHE A 490 -2.68 22.17 -7.93
N ASP A 491 -2.37 22.19 -9.22
CA ASP A 491 -1.15 21.68 -9.81
C ASP A 491 -0.70 22.63 -10.90
N LEU A 492 0.54 23.05 -10.87
CA LEU A 492 1.19 23.82 -11.92
C LEU A 492 2.51 23.16 -12.26
N SER A 493 2.69 22.80 -13.53
CA SER A 493 3.94 22.22 -13.99
C SER A 493 4.40 22.79 -15.33
N ALA A 494 5.70 22.75 -15.56
CA ALA A 494 6.35 23.10 -16.80
C ALA A 494 7.23 21.92 -17.23
N LEU A 495 7.15 21.52 -18.48
CA LEU A 495 7.99 20.51 -19.14
C LEU A 495 8.79 21.17 -20.24
N TYR A 496 10.12 21.04 -20.19
CA TYR A 496 11.03 21.47 -21.23
C TYR A 496 11.69 20.27 -21.91
N GLU A 497 11.31 20.00 -23.16
CA GLU A 497 11.88 18.93 -23.99
C GLU A 497 13.18 19.45 -24.66
N ALA A 498 14.33 19.26 -23.99
CA ALA A 498 15.62 19.72 -24.52
C ALA A 498 15.98 19.00 -25.82
N SER A 499 15.70 17.68 -25.89
CA SER A 499 15.74 16.83 -27.07
C SER A 499 14.62 15.78 -27.00
N ASN A 500 14.58 14.85 -27.96
CA ASN A 500 13.66 13.71 -27.90
C ASN A 500 13.98 12.79 -26.71
N ASP A 501 15.22 12.78 -26.25
CA ASP A 501 15.75 11.85 -25.27
C ASP A 501 15.99 12.50 -23.90
N VAL A 502 15.81 13.82 -23.76
CA VAL A 502 16.10 14.57 -22.54
C VAL A 502 15.01 15.59 -22.27
N SER A 503 14.38 15.46 -21.12
CA SER A 503 13.38 16.39 -20.61
C SER A 503 13.71 16.87 -19.21
N PHE A 504 13.40 18.14 -18.93
CA PHE A 504 13.43 18.74 -17.60
C PHE A 504 12.04 19.19 -17.21
N TYR A 505 11.72 19.12 -15.95
CA TYR A 505 10.43 19.61 -15.47
C TYR A 505 10.54 20.31 -14.13
N ALA A 506 9.56 21.18 -13.87
CA ALA A 506 9.31 21.77 -12.57
C ALA A 506 7.83 21.68 -12.26
N ARG A 507 7.49 21.43 -11.00
CA ARG A 507 6.10 21.25 -10.55
C ARG A 507 5.89 21.86 -9.17
N VAL A 508 4.74 22.52 -8.98
CA VAL A 508 4.21 22.91 -7.67
C VAL A 508 2.81 22.36 -7.55
N ALA A 509 2.57 21.60 -6.50
CA ALA A 509 1.28 20.91 -6.32
C ALA A 509 0.82 20.95 -4.87
N THR A 510 -0.49 20.88 -4.69
CA THR A 510 -1.15 20.75 -3.40
C THR A 510 -1.98 19.47 -3.33
N GLY A 511 -2.26 19.05 -2.12
CA GLY A 511 -3.14 17.94 -1.81
C GLY A 511 -3.61 18.00 -0.38
N PHE A 512 -4.51 17.14 0.00
CA PHE A 512 -4.99 17.04 1.36
C PHE A 512 -5.40 15.59 1.70
N ARG A 513 -5.38 15.29 3.00
CA ARG A 513 -6.09 14.14 3.57
C ARG A 513 -7.26 14.67 4.38
N GLY A 514 -8.44 14.10 4.17
CA GLY A 514 -9.67 14.50 4.85
C GLY A 514 -9.59 14.31 6.37
N PRO A 515 -10.56 14.88 7.13
CA PRO A 515 -10.56 14.77 8.57
C PRO A 515 -10.71 13.30 9.00
N THR A 516 -10.22 12.95 10.17
CA THR A 516 -10.26 11.57 10.69
C THR A 516 -10.96 11.51 12.03
N ILE A 517 -11.77 10.47 12.25
CA ILE A 517 -12.46 10.17 13.49
C ILE A 517 -11.98 8.82 13.97
N GLN A 518 -11.44 8.73 15.19
CA GLN A 518 -11.09 7.48 15.83
C GLN A 518 -12.11 7.16 16.93
N GLY A 519 -12.97 6.18 16.66
CA GLY A 519 -14.03 5.75 17.59
C GLY A 519 -13.63 4.61 18.51
N ARG A 520 -12.46 3.98 18.25
CA ARG A 520 -11.95 2.83 19.01
C ARG A 520 -11.77 3.12 20.50
N SER A 521 -11.43 4.36 20.85
CA SER A 521 -11.24 4.80 22.24
C SER A 521 -12.45 4.49 23.13
N ALA A 522 -13.65 4.36 22.57
CA ALA A 522 -14.85 3.99 23.31
C ALA A 522 -14.77 2.59 23.97
N VAL A 523 -13.88 1.70 23.50
CA VAL A 523 -13.63 0.40 24.15
C VAL A 523 -13.05 0.57 25.57
N PHE A 524 -12.39 1.69 25.81
CA PHE A 524 -11.82 2.09 27.12
C PHE A 524 -12.71 3.07 27.87
N ASN A 525 -13.96 3.21 27.46
CA ASN A 525 -14.91 4.23 27.95
C ASN A 525 -14.40 5.68 27.78
N SER A 526 -13.50 5.91 26.83
CA SER A 526 -12.97 7.22 26.45
C SER A 526 -13.72 7.79 25.25
N ASP A 527 -13.80 9.12 25.16
CA ASP A 527 -14.47 9.79 24.03
C ASP A 527 -13.73 9.56 22.70
N PHE A 528 -14.42 9.75 21.60
CA PHE A 528 -13.83 9.72 20.25
C PHE A 528 -12.79 10.82 20.11
N THR A 529 -11.65 10.48 19.52
CA THR A 529 -10.65 11.46 19.13
C THR A 529 -10.77 11.81 17.65
N THR A 530 -10.37 13.02 17.29
CA THR A 530 -10.54 13.55 15.94
C THR A 530 -9.31 14.33 15.52
N ALA A 531 -9.04 14.32 14.20
CA ALA A 531 -8.08 15.23 13.59
C ALA A 531 -8.72 15.98 12.41
N ASN A 532 -8.34 17.24 12.25
CA ASN A 532 -8.69 18.06 11.10
C ASN A 532 -7.96 17.60 9.84
N SER A 533 -8.43 18.03 8.67
CA SER A 533 -7.73 17.76 7.41
C SER A 533 -6.30 18.29 7.43
N GLU A 534 -5.36 17.49 6.98
CA GLU A 534 -3.99 17.92 6.72
C GLU A 534 -3.82 18.38 5.27
N LYS A 535 -2.96 19.37 5.04
CA LYS A 535 -2.79 20.05 3.75
C LYS A 535 -1.32 20.16 3.39
N ILE A 536 -0.97 19.73 2.20
CA ILE A 536 0.41 19.78 1.70
C ILE A 536 0.56 20.81 0.59
N LEU A 537 1.71 21.49 0.59
CA LEU A 537 2.30 22.19 -0.53
C LEU A 537 3.65 21.58 -0.84
N SER A 538 3.86 21.16 -2.09
CA SER A 538 5.09 20.53 -2.55
C SER A 538 5.63 21.23 -3.79
N GLY A 539 6.96 21.42 -3.84
CA GLY A 539 7.71 21.83 -5.02
C GLY A 539 8.68 20.74 -5.44
N GLU A 540 8.84 20.53 -6.73
CA GLU A 540 9.70 19.51 -7.31
C GLU A 540 10.34 20.02 -8.61
N VAL A 541 11.61 19.69 -8.83
CA VAL A 541 12.28 19.82 -10.11
C VAL A 541 12.99 18.51 -10.46
N GLY A 542 12.96 18.12 -11.72
CA GLY A 542 13.57 16.87 -12.13
C GLY A 542 13.94 16.83 -13.61
N PHE A 543 14.63 15.75 -13.97
CA PHE A 543 14.98 15.42 -15.33
C PHE A 543 14.64 13.97 -15.65
N LYS A 544 14.42 13.69 -16.92
CA LYS A 544 14.17 12.34 -17.45
C LYS A 544 14.96 12.17 -18.73
N THR A 545 15.61 11.02 -18.87
CA THR A 545 16.48 10.77 -20.02
C THR A 545 16.33 9.36 -20.56
N SER A 546 16.57 9.22 -21.87
CA SER A 546 16.81 7.95 -22.55
C SER A 546 18.06 8.12 -23.41
N LEU A 547 19.18 7.58 -22.98
CA LEU A 547 20.50 7.85 -23.52
C LEU A 547 21.10 6.63 -24.22
N PHE A 548 22.13 6.84 -25.05
CA PHE A 548 22.90 5.78 -25.73
C PHE A 548 22.02 4.85 -26.55
N ASN A 549 21.15 5.39 -27.41
CA ASN A 549 20.17 4.63 -28.20
C ASN A 549 19.25 3.77 -27.32
N ASP A 550 18.66 4.37 -26.31
CA ASP A 550 17.71 3.75 -25.35
C ASP A 550 18.32 2.63 -24.49
N THR A 551 19.65 2.50 -24.40
CA THR A 551 20.28 1.49 -23.52
C THR A 551 20.44 1.96 -22.07
N LEU A 552 20.38 3.28 -21.80
CA LEU A 552 20.41 3.85 -20.46
C LEU A 552 19.26 4.84 -20.30
N ARG A 553 18.41 4.55 -19.36
CA ARG A 553 17.41 5.51 -18.82
C ARG A 553 17.89 5.96 -17.45
N PHE A 554 18.02 7.28 -17.25
CA PHE A 554 18.42 7.85 -15.97
C PHE A 554 17.53 9.04 -15.65
N ASN A 555 16.75 8.92 -14.58
CA ASN A 555 15.80 9.92 -14.12
C ASN A 555 16.20 10.40 -12.72
N GLY A 556 15.92 11.66 -12.42
CA GLY A 556 16.18 12.20 -11.09
C GLY A 556 15.25 13.36 -10.76
N SER A 557 15.00 13.54 -9.48
CA SER A 557 14.24 14.67 -8.95
C SER A 557 14.76 15.12 -7.59
N VAL A 558 14.61 16.40 -7.30
CA VAL A 558 14.73 16.97 -5.96
C VAL A 558 13.40 17.60 -5.59
N PHE A 559 13.02 17.45 -4.34
CA PHE A 559 11.71 17.88 -3.86
C PHE A 559 11.83 18.51 -2.47
N ALA A 560 10.83 19.35 -2.18
CA ALA A 560 10.56 19.81 -0.82
C ALA A 560 9.05 19.94 -0.62
N TRP A 561 8.57 19.59 0.57
CA TRP A 561 7.17 19.79 0.92
C TRP A 561 7.00 20.33 2.34
N ARG A 562 5.87 20.98 2.56
CA ARG A 562 5.38 21.43 3.85
C ARG A 562 3.94 20.99 4.04
N MET A 563 3.68 20.31 5.14
CA MET A 563 2.35 19.88 5.59
C MET A 563 1.89 20.80 6.72
N HIS A 564 0.66 21.28 6.67
CA HIS A 564 -0.05 21.93 7.76
C HIS A 564 -1.05 20.96 8.37
N ASP A 565 -1.26 21.08 9.70
CA ASP A 565 -2.21 20.27 10.46
C ASP A 565 -1.96 18.75 10.28
N ILE A 566 -0.70 18.32 10.25
CA ILE A 566 -0.38 16.91 10.06
C ILE A 566 -1.07 16.05 11.11
N GLN A 567 -1.76 14.99 10.65
CA GLN A 567 -2.44 14.05 11.53
C GLN A 567 -1.43 13.03 12.07
N LEU A 568 -1.31 12.97 13.37
CA LEU A 568 -0.45 12.05 14.10
C LEU A 568 -1.27 11.19 15.04
N ASN A 569 -0.81 9.97 15.26
CA ASN A 569 -1.36 9.06 16.25
C ASN A 569 -0.29 8.82 17.33
N GLY A 570 -0.61 9.17 18.55
CA GLY A 570 0.17 8.86 19.74
C GLY A 570 -0.62 7.97 20.67
N ASN A 571 -0.13 7.76 21.88
CA ASN A 571 -0.84 7.05 22.92
C ASN A 571 -1.31 8.02 24.01
N ASP A 572 -2.46 7.73 24.63
CA ASP A 572 -2.85 8.35 25.90
C ASP A 572 -2.22 7.58 27.08
N SER A 573 -2.52 8.04 28.29
CA SER A 573 -2.03 7.42 29.54
C SER A 573 -2.45 5.98 29.74
N ASN A 574 -3.41 5.49 28.99
CA ASN A 574 -3.88 4.10 29.04
C ASN A 574 -3.34 3.25 27.87
N GLY A 575 -2.38 3.78 27.10
CA GLY A 575 -1.88 3.13 25.90
C GLY A 575 -2.85 3.11 24.73
N ASN A 576 -3.93 3.91 24.80
CA ASN A 576 -4.87 4.02 23.67
C ASN A 576 -4.29 4.91 22.61
N GLY A 577 -4.45 4.52 21.36
CA GLY A 577 -4.16 5.42 20.25
C GLY A 577 -5.04 6.67 20.32
N VAL A 578 -4.41 7.84 20.30
CA VAL A 578 -5.04 9.16 20.31
C VAL A 578 -4.65 9.89 19.05
N LEU A 579 -5.66 10.32 18.32
CA LEU A 579 -5.48 11.11 17.11
C LEU A 579 -5.42 12.60 17.43
N PHE A 580 -4.43 13.29 16.88
CA PHE A 580 -4.26 14.74 17.03
C PHE A 580 -3.57 15.35 15.80
N ASN A 581 -3.61 16.68 15.68
CA ASN A 581 -2.86 17.42 14.67
C ASN A 581 -1.64 18.10 15.29
N ALA A 582 -0.49 18.04 14.60
CA ALA A 582 0.62 18.97 14.82
C ALA A 582 0.56 20.10 13.79
N ASP A 583 1.03 21.30 14.18
CA ASP A 583 0.94 22.52 13.33
C ASP A 583 1.57 22.30 11.96
N LYS A 584 2.80 21.74 11.93
CA LYS A 584 3.55 21.56 10.70
C LYS A 584 4.42 20.31 10.71
N ALA A 585 4.67 19.79 9.50
CA ALA A 585 5.82 18.95 9.19
C ALA A 585 6.45 19.43 7.88
N ILE A 586 7.74 19.18 7.72
CA ILE A 586 8.46 19.46 6.49
C ILE A 586 9.27 18.23 6.09
N ALA A 587 9.53 18.09 4.79
CA ALA A 587 10.61 17.26 4.32
C ALA A 587 11.20 17.79 3.00
N TYR A 588 12.42 17.36 2.73
CA TYR A 588 13.09 17.56 1.45
C TYR A 588 14.01 16.38 1.16
N GLY A 589 14.31 16.18 -0.11
CA GLY A 589 15.10 15.05 -0.52
C GLY A 589 15.38 14.99 -2.00
N ALA A 590 16.00 13.89 -2.41
CA ALA A 590 16.29 13.59 -3.79
C ALA A 590 16.02 12.12 -4.12
N GLU A 591 15.63 11.86 -5.34
CA GLU A 591 15.33 10.51 -5.84
C GLU A 591 16.01 10.35 -7.21
N PHE A 592 16.64 9.19 -7.42
CA PHE A 592 17.30 8.83 -8.67
C PHE A 592 16.94 7.40 -9.04
N GLU A 593 16.75 7.17 -10.33
CA GLU A 593 16.45 5.85 -10.91
C GLU A 593 17.27 5.67 -12.18
N ALA A 594 17.84 4.49 -12.35
CA ALA A 594 18.57 4.12 -13.53
C ALA A 594 18.19 2.73 -14.00
N ASP A 595 17.79 2.58 -15.28
CA ASP A 595 17.72 1.31 -15.98
C ASP A 595 18.82 1.30 -17.04
N TRP A 596 19.66 0.28 -17.02
CA TRP A 596 20.82 0.25 -17.88
C TRP A 596 21.03 -1.13 -18.50
N ARG A 597 21.20 -1.16 -19.81
CA ARG A 597 21.58 -2.35 -20.59
C ARG A 597 22.95 -2.09 -21.24
N PRO A 598 24.07 -2.21 -20.47
CA PRO A 598 25.41 -1.93 -20.98
C PRO A 598 25.84 -2.86 -22.12
N VAL A 599 25.33 -4.06 -22.10
CA VAL A 599 25.49 -5.08 -23.16
C VAL A 599 24.19 -5.87 -23.30
N ARG A 600 23.95 -6.51 -24.45
CA ARG A 600 22.66 -7.16 -24.79
C ARG A 600 22.14 -8.15 -23.74
N ASN A 601 23.03 -8.78 -23.02
CA ASN A 601 22.71 -9.83 -22.06
C ASN A 601 22.79 -9.40 -20.59
N LEU A 602 22.99 -8.13 -20.30
CA LEU A 602 23.00 -7.61 -18.92
C LEU A 602 22.01 -6.44 -18.77
N THR A 603 21.05 -6.61 -17.88
CA THR A 603 20.12 -5.54 -17.49
C THR A 603 20.34 -5.22 -16.01
N ILE A 604 20.44 -3.94 -15.69
CA ILE A 604 20.65 -3.41 -14.33
C ILE A 604 19.58 -2.36 -14.08
N SER A 605 18.90 -2.44 -12.95
CA SER A 605 18.02 -1.38 -12.45
C SER A 605 18.50 -0.96 -11.07
N ALA A 606 18.64 0.33 -10.85
CA ALA A 606 19.12 0.90 -9.60
C ALA A 606 18.25 2.07 -9.16
N GLY A 607 18.09 2.25 -7.86
CA GLY A 607 17.37 3.35 -7.28
C GLY A 607 18.01 3.86 -6.01
N LEU A 608 17.93 5.17 -5.81
CA LEU A 608 18.39 5.87 -4.62
C LEU A 608 17.33 6.89 -4.19
N SER A 609 16.96 6.89 -2.93
CA SER A 609 16.25 8.00 -2.30
C SER A 609 17.01 8.53 -1.10
N LEU A 610 17.02 9.84 -0.95
CA LEU A 610 17.54 10.57 0.21
C LEU A 610 16.39 11.39 0.78
N LEU A 611 16.20 11.36 2.09
CA LEU A 611 15.09 12.02 2.76
C LEU A 611 15.51 12.65 4.07
N HIS A 612 15.11 13.89 4.29
CA HIS A 612 15.08 14.53 5.58
C HIS A 612 13.62 14.91 5.89
N SER A 613 13.12 14.56 7.07
CA SER A 613 11.77 14.94 7.52
C SER A 613 11.81 15.42 8.96
N GLU A 614 10.89 16.33 9.32
CA GLU A 614 10.88 16.96 10.63
C GLU A 614 9.47 17.40 11.03
N ILE A 615 9.04 17.10 12.25
CA ILE A 615 7.83 17.64 12.89
C ILE A 615 8.16 19.02 13.49
N ARG A 616 7.35 20.03 13.20
CA ARG A 616 7.55 21.40 13.69
C ARG A 616 6.35 21.91 14.48
N ASP A 617 6.26 21.48 15.74
CA ASP A 617 5.30 22.04 16.71
C ASP A 617 5.84 21.87 18.14
N LYS A 618 6.21 22.97 18.76
CA LYS A 618 6.72 23.01 20.15
C LYS A 618 5.66 22.73 21.22
N ARG A 619 4.39 22.70 20.87
CA ARG A 619 3.27 22.50 21.81
C ARG A 619 2.89 21.03 21.94
N VAL A 620 3.35 20.18 21.01
CA VAL A 620 2.93 18.78 20.92
C VAL A 620 3.93 17.88 21.65
N TYR A 621 3.36 16.99 22.46
CA TYR A 621 4.06 15.97 23.22
C TYR A 621 3.42 14.61 22.94
N ALA A 622 4.21 13.58 22.75
CA ALA A 622 3.74 12.19 22.64
C ALA A 622 4.00 11.45 23.95
N GLN A 623 3.06 10.64 24.38
CA GLN A 623 3.28 9.77 25.52
C GLN A 623 4.37 8.75 25.16
N VAL A 624 5.31 8.54 26.08
CA VAL A 624 6.43 7.63 25.88
C VAL A 624 6.12 6.21 26.39
N CYS A 625 6.93 5.27 25.98
CA CYS A 625 6.98 3.88 26.42
C CYS A 625 6.93 3.76 27.94
N ALA A 626 5.77 3.46 28.47
CA ALA A 626 5.60 3.26 29.89
C ALA A 626 4.63 2.12 30.15
N LEU A 627 4.90 1.37 31.23
CA LEU A 627 4.03 0.32 31.70
C LEU A 627 3.93 0.40 33.22
N ASN A 628 2.71 0.38 33.76
CA ASN A 628 2.46 0.54 35.19
C ASN A 628 3.17 1.77 35.83
N GLY A 629 3.22 2.89 35.10
CA GLY A 629 3.88 4.11 35.57
C GLY A 629 5.42 4.07 35.54
N VAL A 630 6.03 3.04 34.95
CA VAL A 630 7.47 2.91 34.77
C VAL A 630 7.84 3.05 33.31
N MET A 631 8.78 3.96 33.01
CA MET A 631 9.32 4.12 31.68
C MET A 631 10.20 2.92 31.31
N VAL A 632 9.80 2.16 30.29
CA VAL A 632 10.42 0.87 29.93
C VAL A 632 11.53 1.00 28.88
N CYS A 633 11.53 2.07 28.08
CA CYS A 633 12.58 2.34 27.09
C CYS A 633 13.45 3.54 27.51
N THR A 634 14.50 3.82 26.74
CA THR A 634 15.46 4.92 26.96
C THR A 634 15.11 6.08 26.04
N VAL A 635 14.33 7.04 26.54
CA VAL A 635 13.94 8.25 25.80
C VAL A 635 15.09 9.25 25.80
N GLU A 636 15.40 9.82 24.64
CA GLU A 636 16.47 10.82 24.47
C GLU A 636 15.94 12.26 24.38
N ASP A 637 14.65 12.43 24.08
CA ASP A 637 14.01 13.73 24.02
C ASP A 637 13.68 14.28 25.43
N PRO A 638 13.49 15.60 25.59
CA PRO A 638 13.03 16.18 26.83
C PRO A 638 11.67 15.63 27.25
N VAL A 639 11.59 15.05 28.43
CA VAL A 639 10.38 14.42 28.98
C VAL A 639 9.76 15.30 30.05
N ILE A 640 8.44 15.48 29.99
CA ILE A 640 7.64 16.05 31.07
C ILE A 640 6.80 14.97 31.73
N THR A 641 6.55 15.11 33.05
CA THR A 641 5.67 14.22 33.79
C THR A 641 4.34 14.91 34.07
N LYS A 642 3.25 14.19 33.83
CA LYS A 642 1.89 14.61 34.20
C LYS A 642 1.25 13.52 35.06
N THR A 643 0.37 13.90 35.97
CA THR A 643 -0.45 12.93 36.69
C THR A 643 -1.72 12.65 35.89
N VAL A 644 -1.92 11.41 35.50
CA VAL A 644 -3.10 10.97 34.74
C VAL A 644 -3.73 9.81 35.49
N PHE A 645 -5.01 9.94 35.84
CA PHE A 645 -5.74 8.97 36.68
C PHE A 645 -5.02 8.60 37.99
N GLY A 646 -4.31 9.55 38.59
CA GLY A 646 -3.60 9.36 39.85
C GLY A 646 -2.22 8.68 39.72
N ALA A 647 -1.77 8.35 38.52
CA ALA A 647 -0.47 7.75 38.24
C ALA A 647 0.42 8.69 37.39
N PRO A 648 1.75 8.63 37.51
CA PRO A 648 2.65 9.39 36.65
C PRO A 648 2.57 8.86 35.20
N ALA A 649 2.44 9.78 34.26
CA ALA A 649 2.54 9.56 32.84
C ALA A 649 3.61 10.47 32.23
N TYR A 650 4.40 9.95 31.31
CA TYR A 650 5.57 10.61 30.76
C TYR A 650 5.32 10.98 29.30
N PHE A 651 5.71 12.20 28.92
CA PHE A 651 5.47 12.74 27.58
C PHE A 651 6.74 13.37 27.04
N ALA A 652 7.19 12.94 25.86
CA ALA A 652 8.34 13.51 25.17
C ALA A 652 7.92 14.64 24.24
N GLN A 653 8.75 15.69 24.17
CA GLN A 653 8.66 16.75 23.16
C GLN A 653 9.08 16.18 21.81
N ILE A 654 8.18 16.28 20.81
CA ILE A 654 8.43 15.72 19.46
C ILE A 654 8.80 16.76 18.39
N ASN A 655 9.03 18.01 18.80
CA ASN A 655 9.45 19.06 17.87
C ASN A 655 10.89 18.84 17.41
N GLY A 656 11.11 18.78 16.12
CA GLY A 656 12.44 18.49 15.53
C GLY A 656 12.65 17.01 15.19
N GLU A 657 11.74 16.15 15.62
CA GLU A 657 11.87 14.71 15.37
C GLU A 657 11.45 14.34 13.95
N PRO A 658 12.12 13.34 13.32
CA PRO A 658 11.73 12.83 12.02
C PRO A 658 10.35 12.17 12.06
N LEU A 659 9.70 12.08 10.91
CA LEU A 659 8.47 11.32 10.78
C LEU A 659 8.76 9.82 11.00
N PRO A 660 7.88 9.10 11.73
CA PRO A 660 8.04 7.65 11.90
C PRO A 660 7.97 6.90 10.56
N ASN A 661 8.74 5.81 10.46
CA ASN A 661 8.80 4.98 9.26
C ASN A 661 9.25 5.73 7.99
N ALA A 662 10.09 6.76 8.17
CA ALA A 662 10.66 7.59 7.12
C ALA A 662 12.18 7.39 7.05
N PRO A 663 12.69 6.35 6.35
CA PRO A 663 14.11 6.09 6.22
C PRO A 663 14.87 7.30 5.64
N GLU A 664 16.01 7.66 6.22
CA GLU A 664 16.85 8.76 5.72
C GLU A 664 17.37 8.51 4.31
N TYR A 665 17.62 7.26 3.97
CA TYR A 665 17.95 6.85 2.61
C TYR A 665 17.46 5.43 2.33
N ASN A 666 17.29 5.15 1.05
CA ASN A 666 17.04 3.81 0.54
C ASN A 666 17.83 3.62 -0.75
N VAL A 667 18.52 2.48 -0.85
CA VAL A 667 19.25 2.06 -2.06
C VAL A 667 18.70 0.71 -2.47
N ASN A 668 18.32 0.57 -3.73
CA ASN A 668 17.98 -0.71 -4.32
C ASN A 668 18.76 -0.93 -5.61
N LEU A 669 19.05 -2.18 -5.90
CA LEU A 669 19.67 -2.58 -7.14
C LEU A 669 19.16 -3.96 -7.51
N SER A 670 18.83 -4.14 -8.77
CA SER A 670 18.59 -5.44 -9.38
C SER A 670 19.41 -5.60 -10.64
N ALA A 671 19.89 -6.82 -10.89
CA ALA A 671 20.64 -7.13 -12.10
C ALA A 671 20.24 -8.53 -12.60
N ARG A 672 20.17 -8.69 -13.92
CA ARG A 672 19.99 -9.98 -14.60
C ARG A 672 21.01 -10.10 -15.72
N TYR A 673 21.78 -11.19 -15.71
CA TYR A 673 22.70 -11.57 -16.75
C TYR A 673 22.22 -12.86 -17.43
N ASP A 674 22.05 -12.82 -18.74
CA ASP A 674 21.59 -13.92 -19.58
C ASP A 674 22.75 -14.45 -20.43
N GLN A 675 23.23 -15.66 -20.18
CA GLN A 675 24.26 -16.34 -20.96
C GLN A 675 23.61 -17.26 -21.98
N PRO A 676 23.72 -17.03 -23.29
CA PRO A 676 23.24 -17.95 -24.33
C PRO A 676 23.85 -19.33 -24.18
N VAL A 677 23.01 -20.37 -24.23
CA VAL A 677 23.42 -21.78 -24.19
C VAL A 677 22.51 -22.59 -25.14
N GLY A 678 23.06 -23.03 -26.25
CA GLY A 678 22.25 -23.61 -27.36
C GLY A 678 21.26 -22.57 -27.87
N ASP A 679 20.00 -22.96 -28.04
CA ASP A 679 18.92 -22.10 -28.48
C ASP A 679 18.24 -21.33 -27.32
N GLY A 680 18.57 -21.66 -26.07
CA GLY A 680 18.09 -21.02 -24.86
C GLY A 680 19.18 -20.19 -24.17
N LYS A 681 18.96 -19.88 -22.89
CA LYS A 681 19.90 -19.10 -22.07
C LYS A 681 19.86 -19.52 -20.60
N VAL A 682 21.03 -19.59 -19.97
CA VAL A 682 21.18 -19.68 -18.54
C VAL A 682 21.22 -18.24 -18.00
N PHE A 683 20.49 -17.95 -16.94
CA PHE A 683 20.50 -16.61 -16.34
C PHE A 683 20.82 -16.63 -14.86
N LEU A 684 21.48 -15.57 -14.43
CA LEU A 684 21.68 -15.20 -13.02
C LEU A 684 21.02 -13.84 -12.78
N ALA A 685 20.13 -13.79 -11.80
CA ALA A 685 19.50 -12.53 -11.36
C ALA A 685 19.68 -12.37 -9.86
N GLY A 686 19.83 -11.11 -9.43
CA GLY A 686 19.91 -10.76 -8.03
C GLY A 686 19.30 -9.40 -7.78
N ASP A 687 18.79 -9.20 -6.58
CA ASP A 687 18.29 -7.91 -6.12
C ASP A 687 18.71 -7.68 -4.67
N PHE A 688 19.05 -6.44 -4.32
CA PHE A 688 19.21 -6.07 -2.93
C PHE A 688 18.52 -4.74 -2.61
N ASN A 689 18.22 -4.58 -1.34
CA ASN A 689 17.66 -3.37 -0.77
C ASN A 689 18.40 -3.02 0.51
N ILE A 690 18.85 -1.77 0.62
CA ILE A 690 19.44 -1.19 1.82
C ILE A 690 18.54 -0.04 2.26
N GLN A 691 18.07 -0.09 3.49
CA GLN A 691 17.31 0.97 4.13
C GLN A 691 18.18 1.60 5.21
N GLY A 692 18.26 2.92 5.24
CA GLY A 692 19.05 3.68 6.20
C GLY A 692 18.39 3.80 7.58
N TYR A 693 18.93 4.73 8.38
CA TYR A 693 18.37 5.02 9.70
C TYR A 693 16.86 5.28 9.60
N THR A 694 16.11 4.66 10.52
CA THR A 694 14.65 4.77 10.58
C THR A 694 14.20 4.81 12.03
N GLN A 695 13.39 5.78 12.39
CA GLN A 695 12.69 5.89 13.67
C GLN A 695 11.30 5.30 13.55
N TYR A 696 10.87 4.45 14.49
CA TYR A 696 9.56 3.77 14.41
C TYR A 696 8.47 4.44 15.25
N VAL A 697 8.82 5.33 16.17
CA VAL A 697 7.89 6.03 17.07
C VAL A 697 8.05 7.54 16.93
N LEU A 698 7.15 8.32 17.51
CA LEU A 698 7.12 9.79 17.36
C LEU A 698 8.25 10.54 18.10
N TYR A 699 8.93 9.90 19.04
CA TYR A 699 9.96 10.46 19.88
C TYR A 699 11.25 9.65 19.79
N ARG A 700 12.38 10.25 20.09
CA ARG A 700 13.68 9.58 19.98
C ARG A 700 13.94 8.64 21.13
N THR A 701 14.30 7.41 20.80
CA THR A 701 14.70 6.38 21.76
C THR A 701 15.92 5.63 21.27
N LYS A 702 16.64 4.99 22.17
CA LYS A 702 17.74 4.10 21.80
C LYS A 702 17.28 2.77 21.22
N GLU A 703 16.06 2.34 21.54
CA GLU A 703 15.55 1.01 21.21
C GLU A 703 14.75 0.99 19.89
N PHE A 704 13.87 1.99 19.67
CA PHE A 704 12.87 1.94 18.60
C PHE A 704 13.36 2.60 17.33
N THR A 705 14.58 2.29 16.94
CA THR A 705 15.24 2.74 15.72
C THR A 705 15.87 1.56 14.99
N SER A 706 16.12 1.73 13.70
CA SER A 706 16.99 0.86 12.92
C SER A 706 18.16 1.67 12.37
N ASN A 707 19.37 1.20 12.54
CA ASN A 707 20.57 1.81 11.92
C ASN A 707 20.72 1.44 10.44
N GLY A 708 19.89 0.52 9.96
CA GLY A 708 19.83 0.07 8.58
C GLY A 708 19.30 -1.36 8.50
N ASN A 709 18.56 -1.62 7.43
CA ASN A 709 18.08 -2.95 7.08
C ASN A 709 18.68 -3.34 5.73
N PHE A 710 19.05 -4.61 5.59
CA PHE A 710 19.56 -5.19 4.35
C PHE A 710 18.75 -6.43 3.98
N GLU A 711 18.38 -6.56 2.72
CA GLU A 711 17.76 -7.77 2.19
C GLU A 711 18.35 -8.07 0.82
N LEU A 712 18.70 -9.33 0.57
CA LEU A 712 19.27 -9.83 -0.68
C LEU A 712 18.41 -10.96 -1.23
N GLY A 713 18.07 -10.88 -2.51
CA GLY A 713 17.44 -11.94 -3.29
C GLY A 713 18.36 -12.44 -4.40
N ALA A 714 18.24 -13.70 -4.78
CA ALA A 714 18.97 -14.27 -5.91
C ALA A 714 18.13 -15.32 -6.65
N LYS A 715 18.36 -15.46 -7.96
CA LYS A 715 17.70 -16.42 -8.82
C LYS A 715 18.69 -16.92 -9.88
N LEU A 716 18.79 -18.24 -10.05
CA LEU A 716 19.60 -18.90 -11.07
C LEU A 716 18.69 -19.86 -11.85
N GLY A 717 18.69 -19.77 -13.18
CA GLY A 717 17.78 -20.57 -13.96
C GLY A 717 18.16 -20.71 -15.43
N TYR A 718 17.29 -21.41 -16.15
CA TYR A 718 17.33 -21.57 -17.58
C TYR A 718 16.04 -21.05 -18.22
N ALA A 719 16.16 -20.26 -19.26
CA ALA A 719 15.07 -19.77 -20.10
C ALA A 719 15.12 -20.45 -21.46
N ALA A 720 13.99 -21.00 -21.88
CA ALA A 720 13.83 -21.67 -23.16
C ALA A 720 13.91 -20.68 -24.35
N PRO A 721 14.11 -21.14 -25.58
CA PRO A 721 14.13 -20.31 -26.77
C PRO A 721 12.90 -19.41 -26.85
N GLY A 722 13.13 -18.09 -27.07
CA GLY A 722 12.06 -17.09 -27.13
C GLY A 722 11.37 -16.81 -25.81
N ASP A 723 12.00 -17.14 -24.70
CA ASP A 723 11.47 -16.95 -23.32
C ASP A 723 10.07 -17.58 -23.11
N LYS A 724 9.79 -18.68 -23.82
CA LYS A 724 8.49 -19.37 -23.74
C LYS A 724 8.24 -19.94 -22.35
N TRP A 725 9.29 -20.40 -21.67
CA TRP A 725 9.24 -20.82 -20.27
C TRP A 725 10.63 -20.66 -19.61
N GLU A 726 10.62 -20.49 -18.31
CA GLU A 726 11.81 -20.43 -17.45
C GLU A 726 11.65 -21.39 -16.28
N ILE A 727 12.74 -22.08 -15.90
CA ILE A 727 12.87 -22.80 -14.64
C ILE A 727 14.03 -22.23 -13.84
N ALA A 728 13.84 -21.99 -12.56
CA ALA A 728 14.87 -21.39 -11.72
C ALA A 728 14.82 -21.88 -10.28
N VAL A 729 15.98 -21.89 -9.64
CA VAL A 729 16.11 -21.88 -8.18
C VAL A 729 16.17 -20.43 -7.73
N PHE A 730 15.46 -20.10 -6.65
CA PHE A 730 15.47 -18.75 -6.08
C PHE A 730 15.71 -18.78 -4.57
N ALA A 731 16.21 -17.67 -4.04
CA ALA A 731 16.28 -17.40 -2.63
C ALA A 731 15.83 -15.96 -2.35
N ARG A 732 14.95 -15.76 -1.34
CA ARG A 732 14.57 -14.46 -0.77
C ARG A 732 15.19 -14.35 0.62
N ASN A 733 15.60 -13.15 1.01
CA ASN A 733 16.38 -12.93 2.23
C ASN A 733 17.56 -13.96 2.33
N LEU A 734 18.38 -14.01 1.26
CA LEU A 734 19.44 -15.02 1.08
C LEU A 734 20.41 -15.10 2.27
N THR A 735 20.75 -13.96 2.86
CA THR A 735 21.66 -13.85 4.01
C THR A 735 21.00 -14.16 5.35
N ASP A 736 19.66 -14.38 5.35
CA ASP A 736 18.82 -14.64 6.53
C ASP A 736 18.87 -13.51 7.56
N GLU A 737 18.95 -12.27 7.08
CA GLU A 737 18.96 -11.08 7.94
C GLU A 737 17.69 -10.98 8.78
N ARG A 738 17.87 -10.59 10.04
CA ARG A 738 16.80 -10.36 10.99
C ARG A 738 16.62 -8.87 11.21
N ASN A 739 15.80 -8.26 10.35
CA ASN A 739 15.53 -6.83 10.32
C ASN A 739 14.33 -6.47 11.21
N LEU A 740 14.45 -5.39 11.96
CA LEU A 740 13.33 -4.79 12.67
C LEU A 740 12.38 -4.12 11.67
N LYS A 741 11.09 -4.47 11.73
CA LYS A 741 10.04 -3.94 10.83
C LYS A 741 8.97 -3.12 11.56
N GLY A 742 8.87 -3.26 12.87
CA GLY A 742 7.92 -2.52 13.69
C GLY A 742 8.03 -2.86 15.16
N VAL A 743 7.42 -2.05 16.00
CA VAL A 743 7.49 -2.17 17.45
C VAL A 743 6.13 -1.89 18.11
N ILE A 744 5.92 -2.45 19.31
CA ILE A 744 4.97 -1.93 20.29
C ILE A 744 5.79 -1.50 21.52
N GLU A 745 5.87 -0.22 21.72
CA GLU A 745 6.82 0.43 22.63
C GLU A 745 6.62 0.08 24.09
N ASN A 746 5.36 -0.01 24.56
CA ASN A 746 5.04 -0.26 25.96
C ASN A 746 5.46 -1.65 26.43
N TYR A 747 5.66 -2.58 25.52
CA TYR A 747 6.06 -3.96 25.82
C TYR A 747 7.48 -4.29 25.33
N MET A 748 8.22 -3.32 24.79
CA MET A 748 9.51 -3.56 24.11
C MET A 748 9.38 -4.67 23.05
N ALA A 749 8.21 -4.80 22.47
CA ALA A 749 7.89 -5.86 21.53
C ALA A 749 8.30 -5.46 20.12
N ALA A 750 8.84 -6.43 19.38
CA ALA A 750 9.35 -6.23 18.03
C ALA A 750 8.72 -7.19 17.02
N VAL A 751 8.60 -6.70 15.78
CA VAL A 751 8.25 -7.47 14.59
C VAL A 751 9.46 -7.56 13.68
N PHE A 752 9.72 -8.76 13.17
CA PHE A 752 10.84 -9.02 12.26
C PHE A 752 10.33 -9.28 10.83
N ASN A 753 11.24 -9.11 9.87
CA ASN A 753 11.00 -9.51 8.48
C ASN A 753 10.87 -11.03 8.34
N GLU A 754 10.39 -11.46 7.16
CA GLU A 754 10.28 -12.87 6.78
C GLU A 754 11.64 -13.60 6.83
N PRO A 755 11.67 -14.91 7.15
CA PRO A 755 12.88 -15.71 7.11
C PRO A 755 13.36 -15.91 5.68
N ARG A 756 14.56 -16.51 5.53
CA ARG A 756 15.04 -16.95 4.24
C ARG A 756 14.11 -18.01 3.64
N ILE A 757 13.64 -17.76 2.42
CA ILE A 757 12.85 -18.68 1.61
C ILE A 757 13.71 -19.13 0.43
N VAL A 758 13.92 -20.41 0.28
CA VAL A 758 14.60 -21.03 -0.88
C VAL A 758 13.61 -21.92 -1.59
N GLY A 759 13.59 -21.89 -2.91
CA GLY A 759 12.63 -22.67 -3.67
C GLY A 759 12.98 -22.79 -5.14
N VAL A 760 12.06 -23.42 -5.87
CA VAL A 760 12.08 -23.55 -7.34
C VAL A 760 10.88 -22.84 -7.92
N GLN A 761 11.04 -22.25 -9.09
CA GLN A 761 9.98 -21.57 -9.84
C GLN A 761 9.98 -22.04 -11.29
N LEU A 762 8.81 -22.29 -11.81
CA LEU A 762 8.53 -22.49 -13.23
C LEU A 762 7.60 -21.38 -13.70
N SER A 763 7.95 -20.69 -14.76
CA SER A 763 7.09 -19.69 -15.38
C SER A 763 7.06 -19.85 -16.89
N GLY A 764 5.96 -19.43 -17.51
CA GLY A 764 5.81 -19.53 -18.95
C GLY A 764 4.81 -18.51 -19.48
N LYS A 765 4.96 -18.20 -20.78
CA LYS A 765 4.06 -17.34 -21.55
C LYS A 765 3.87 -17.89 -22.96
N PHE A 766 2.69 -17.67 -23.49
CA PHE A 766 2.36 -17.99 -24.87
C PHE A 766 1.55 -16.85 -25.49
N ARG A 767 1.72 -16.69 -26.79
CA ARG A 767 0.99 -15.72 -27.62
C ARG A 767 0.50 -16.42 -28.86
#